data_1a34304d04522ef377fb9a789e2f514a
#
_entry.id   1a34304d04522ef377fb9a789e2f514a
#
_cell.length_a   1.000
_cell.length_b   1.000
_cell.length_c   1.000
_cell.angle_alpha   90.00
_cell.angle_beta   90.00
_cell.angle_gamma   90.00
#
_symmetry.space_group_name_H-M   'P 1'
#
loop_
_entity.id
_entity.type
_entity.pdbx_description
1 polymer ?
#
loop_
_entity_poly.entity_id
_entity_poly.type
_entity_poly.pdbx_seq_one_letter_code
_entity_poly.pdbx_strand_id
1 'polypeptide(L)'
;MTPDAIATLGASISNYWIASVLSTPIKDPVPVFLMILGIMLIAPLLFEKVRLPGIVGLILAGVVVGPNGFGLLARDSTIVLLGTVGLLFLMFMAGLETSLDDLKYNADKALIFGFATFLVPMALGTGAMLAIGYSPLAAVLVASCFASHTLLALPVASKLGIMRSQVLTTTLGGTLITNILALLVLAVVVRAHQGSLTLSFWLFMIPSLTIYTFLILWGLPRLGRWFFQRFGHDEGAEFTFVLATLFVVSYGAELVQIEPIIGAFLAGVAITQLIPQLSPLMNRIQFIGNTLFVPFFLISVGMLVNPGILIQEPRSLVVSGVMVAVAIIAKYIPAWGSGKLFGFNFDNIMVMFGLSVAQAASTLAAITVAYNIKLVDQLTVNGTIAMILVTCIASPWVTSQWGKKLKPEVSTQSHPGGHLGDRVLVPVANPSTEDNLLQLAILLAKSANGTLLPLHILLEKGDPISPEAKAKQSQLLSTAEMIAHAAVANVTPIDRIDESIDKGIARVAEEKQVSLVVCGWKGYSSYQENLFGGVIDKIVQRSSVPVLVTRFPLPIEHTTRVFLAFTTQQTYANSFGQSIQLAKSLSTELKASLQLLQVVSVRGATAVLTDMGLPEDTPIQRVRGNFVRQVSRLLKPNDILLLNGTVEHKHQLFSLLGHAPEAIARSHPEIAMIIAYFPQ
;
A
#
# COMPACT_ATOMS: atom_id res chain seq x y z
N MET A 1 -42.88 -44.03 11.39
CA MET A 1 -43.31 -42.90 10.58
C MET A 1 -43.71 -43.44 9.21
N THR A 2 -44.96 -43.18 8.81
CA THR A 2 -45.47 -43.62 7.49
C THR A 2 -44.83 -42.82 6.37
N PRO A 3 -44.65 -43.39 5.16
CA PRO A 3 -44.05 -42.67 4.00
C PRO A 3 -44.76 -41.33 3.72
N ASP A 4 -46.04 -41.23 3.98
CA ASP A 4 -46.84 -40.00 3.83
C ASP A 4 -46.48 -38.91 4.82
N ALA A 5 -46.04 -39.27 6.03
CA ALA A 5 -45.56 -38.32 7.04
C ALA A 5 -44.21 -37.71 6.68
N ILE A 6 -43.36 -38.47 5.99
CA ILE A 6 -42.06 -37.98 5.49
C ILE A 6 -42.26 -37.06 4.28
N ALA A 7 -43.16 -37.41 3.39
CA ALA A 7 -43.50 -36.59 2.23
C ALA A 7 -44.14 -35.25 2.62
N THR A 8 -45.04 -35.24 3.60
CA THR A 8 -45.68 -34.01 4.14
C THR A 8 -44.69 -33.16 4.94
N LEU A 9 -43.74 -33.77 5.68
CA LEU A 9 -42.67 -33.03 6.34
C LEU A 9 -41.71 -32.42 5.31
N GLY A 10 -41.32 -33.18 4.27
CA GLY A 10 -40.47 -32.68 3.19
C GLY A 10 -41.12 -31.52 2.42
N ALA A 11 -42.41 -31.62 2.10
CA ALA A 11 -43.15 -30.56 1.44
C ALA A 11 -43.35 -29.32 2.34
N SER A 12 -43.58 -29.50 3.65
CA SER A 12 -43.71 -28.38 4.59
C SER A 12 -42.35 -27.68 4.84
N ILE A 13 -41.25 -28.42 4.92
CA ILE A 13 -39.90 -27.88 5.03
C ILE A 13 -39.52 -27.13 3.75
N SER A 14 -39.81 -27.72 2.58
CA SER A 14 -39.58 -27.06 1.29
C SER A 14 -40.36 -25.77 1.14
N ASN A 15 -41.63 -25.78 1.48
CA ASN A 15 -42.50 -24.60 1.43
C ASN A 15 -42.10 -23.54 2.48
N TYR A 16 -41.66 -23.95 3.66
CA TYR A 16 -41.14 -23.03 4.68
C TYR A 16 -39.84 -22.37 4.25
N TRP A 17 -38.91 -23.14 3.67
CA TRP A 17 -37.70 -22.61 3.10
C TRP A 17 -37.92 -21.68 1.92
N ILE A 18 -38.82 -22.07 1.00
CA ILE A 18 -39.19 -21.24 -0.16
C ILE A 18 -39.91 -19.97 0.29
N ALA A 19 -40.82 -20.05 1.27
CA ALA A 19 -41.52 -18.87 1.81
C ALA A 19 -40.60 -17.95 2.63
N SER A 20 -39.63 -18.49 3.37
CA SER A 20 -38.66 -17.68 4.13
C SER A 20 -37.63 -17.01 3.23
N VAL A 21 -37.25 -17.67 2.13
CA VAL A 21 -36.30 -17.11 1.12
C VAL A 21 -37.03 -16.12 0.20
N LEU A 22 -38.36 -16.26 0.00
CA LEU A 22 -39.16 -15.36 -0.83
C LEU A 22 -39.85 -14.23 -0.04
N SER A 23 -39.73 -14.21 1.31
CA SER A 23 -40.18 -13.05 2.09
C SER A 23 -39.18 -11.91 1.90
N THR A 24 -39.46 -11.02 0.99
CA THR A 24 -38.67 -9.77 0.78
C THR A 24 -39.14 -8.71 1.79
N PRO A 25 -38.22 -8.00 2.50
CA PRO A 25 -36.77 -8.24 2.55
C PRO A 25 -36.38 -9.41 3.48
N ILE A 26 -35.29 -10.09 3.14
CA ILE A 26 -34.72 -11.16 3.96
C ILE A 26 -34.27 -10.55 5.30
N LYS A 27 -34.69 -11.13 6.42
CA LYS A 27 -34.41 -10.60 7.77
C LYS A 27 -33.40 -11.45 8.56
N ASP A 28 -33.31 -12.74 8.22
CA ASP A 28 -32.40 -13.64 8.93
C ASP A 28 -30.93 -13.29 8.64
N PRO A 29 -30.06 -13.18 9.67
CA PRO A 29 -28.67 -12.75 9.50
C PRO A 29 -27.88 -13.65 8.56
N VAL A 30 -28.06 -14.97 8.62
CA VAL A 30 -27.27 -15.93 7.81
C VAL A 30 -27.55 -15.81 6.32
N PRO A 31 -28.81 -15.83 5.84
CA PRO A 31 -29.13 -15.56 4.43
C PRO A 31 -28.72 -14.17 3.94
N VAL A 32 -28.84 -13.13 4.79
CA VAL A 32 -28.36 -11.77 4.47
C VAL A 32 -26.86 -11.79 4.21
N PHE A 33 -26.09 -12.39 5.12
CA PHE A 33 -24.63 -12.49 4.97
C PHE A 33 -24.23 -13.35 3.78
N LEU A 34 -24.91 -14.48 3.55
CA LEU A 34 -24.70 -15.34 2.39
C LEU A 34 -24.91 -14.57 1.07
N MET A 35 -25.97 -13.77 0.98
CA MET A 35 -26.26 -12.96 -0.21
C MET A 35 -25.17 -11.91 -0.42
N ILE A 36 -24.75 -11.19 0.62
CA ILE A 36 -23.71 -10.17 0.54
C ILE A 36 -22.39 -10.81 0.11
N LEU A 37 -21.97 -11.93 0.71
CA LEU A 37 -20.74 -12.64 0.32
C LEU A 37 -20.84 -13.19 -1.10
N GLY A 38 -22.01 -13.69 -1.51
CA GLY A 38 -22.27 -14.11 -2.89
C GLY A 38 -22.10 -12.96 -3.88
N ILE A 39 -22.59 -11.76 -3.55
CA ILE A 39 -22.40 -10.55 -4.35
C ILE A 39 -20.92 -10.17 -4.41
N MET A 40 -20.23 -10.17 -3.26
CA MET A 40 -18.81 -9.86 -3.18
C MET A 40 -17.94 -10.78 -4.05
N LEU A 41 -18.34 -12.04 -4.16
CA LEU A 41 -17.65 -13.02 -4.99
C LEU A 41 -18.04 -12.89 -6.48
N ILE A 42 -19.33 -12.85 -6.79
CA ILE A 42 -19.83 -13.00 -8.17
C ILE A 42 -19.78 -11.68 -8.93
N ALA A 43 -20.17 -10.56 -8.32
CA ALA A 43 -20.31 -9.30 -9.04
C ALA A 43 -18.96 -8.80 -9.62
N PRO A 44 -17.84 -8.77 -8.89
CA PRO A 44 -16.56 -8.37 -9.47
C PRO A 44 -16.12 -9.26 -10.63
N LEU A 45 -16.28 -10.60 -10.50
CA LEU A 45 -15.90 -11.56 -11.54
C LEU A 45 -16.72 -11.40 -12.82
N LEU A 46 -18.02 -11.10 -12.70
CA LEU A 46 -18.87 -10.85 -13.87
C LEU A 46 -18.47 -9.56 -14.58
N PHE A 47 -18.19 -8.50 -13.84
CA PHE A 47 -17.85 -7.20 -14.41
C PHE A 47 -16.44 -7.20 -15.03
N GLU A 48 -15.48 -7.92 -14.47
CA GLU A 48 -14.16 -8.10 -15.07
C GLU A 48 -14.23 -8.83 -16.42
N LYS A 49 -15.14 -9.79 -16.60
CA LYS A 49 -15.37 -10.43 -17.90
C LYS A 49 -15.84 -9.44 -18.97
N VAL A 50 -16.59 -8.42 -18.59
CA VAL A 50 -17.06 -7.34 -19.49
C VAL A 50 -16.05 -6.18 -19.57
N ARG A 51 -14.84 -6.36 -19.01
CA ARG A 51 -13.77 -5.34 -18.94
C ARG A 51 -14.16 -4.08 -18.16
N LEU A 52 -15.09 -4.20 -17.24
CA LEU A 52 -15.46 -3.16 -16.28
C LEU A 52 -14.79 -3.48 -14.93
N PRO A 53 -14.43 -2.44 -14.14
CA PRO A 53 -13.88 -2.66 -12.82
C PRO A 53 -14.86 -3.38 -11.90
N GLY A 54 -14.38 -4.38 -11.13
CA GLY A 54 -15.23 -5.17 -10.22
C GLY A 54 -15.94 -4.32 -9.15
N ILE A 55 -15.35 -3.19 -8.78
CA ILE A 55 -15.92 -2.21 -7.84
C ILE A 55 -17.28 -1.67 -8.33
N VAL A 56 -17.40 -1.41 -9.63
CA VAL A 56 -18.68 -0.97 -10.25
C VAL A 56 -19.73 -2.06 -10.12
N GLY A 57 -19.32 -3.34 -10.26
CA GLY A 57 -20.19 -4.49 -10.08
C GLY A 57 -20.81 -4.55 -8.69
N LEU A 58 -20.04 -4.23 -7.64
CA LEU A 58 -20.52 -4.20 -6.26
C LEU A 58 -21.57 -3.10 -6.03
N ILE A 59 -21.34 -1.90 -6.56
CA ILE A 59 -22.30 -0.79 -6.46
C ILE A 59 -23.60 -1.16 -7.19
N LEU A 60 -23.51 -1.64 -8.43
CA LEU A 60 -24.67 -2.01 -9.22
C LEU A 60 -25.43 -3.20 -8.63
N ALA A 61 -24.72 -4.19 -8.08
CA ALA A 61 -25.36 -5.27 -7.33
C ALA A 61 -26.13 -4.73 -6.11
N GLY A 62 -25.57 -3.75 -5.37
CA GLY A 62 -26.25 -3.04 -4.30
C GLY A 62 -27.54 -2.34 -4.77
N VAL A 63 -27.52 -1.71 -5.95
CA VAL A 63 -28.74 -1.13 -6.57
C VAL A 63 -29.80 -2.21 -6.81
N VAL A 64 -29.38 -3.35 -7.38
CA VAL A 64 -30.28 -4.44 -7.75
C VAL A 64 -30.92 -5.10 -6.54
N VAL A 65 -30.14 -5.44 -5.51
CA VAL A 65 -30.64 -6.16 -4.32
C VAL A 65 -31.24 -5.24 -3.26
N GLY A 66 -30.97 -3.95 -3.35
CA GLY A 66 -31.39 -2.94 -2.38
C GLY A 66 -32.88 -2.67 -2.37
N PRO A 67 -33.37 -1.83 -1.42
CA PRO A 67 -34.77 -1.55 -1.21
C PRO A 67 -35.46 -0.91 -2.41
N ASN A 68 -34.71 -0.21 -3.25
CA ASN A 68 -35.25 0.46 -4.45
C ASN A 68 -35.07 -0.37 -5.74
N GLY A 69 -34.42 -1.56 -5.65
CA GLY A 69 -34.33 -2.54 -6.72
C GLY A 69 -35.32 -3.68 -6.52
N PHE A 70 -34.81 -4.91 -6.40
CA PHE A 70 -35.69 -6.06 -6.11
C PHE A 70 -36.17 -6.15 -4.64
N GLY A 71 -35.68 -5.29 -3.75
CA GLY A 71 -36.04 -5.28 -2.33
C GLY A 71 -35.63 -6.53 -1.56
N LEU A 72 -34.63 -7.27 -2.04
CA LEU A 72 -34.16 -8.51 -1.42
C LEU A 72 -33.51 -8.26 -0.07
N LEU A 73 -32.75 -7.18 0.04
CA LEU A 73 -32.10 -6.73 1.27
C LEU A 73 -32.66 -5.40 1.74
N ALA A 74 -33.01 -5.32 3.04
CA ALA A 74 -33.29 -4.05 3.68
C ALA A 74 -31.99 -3.35 4.05
N ARG A 75 -31.95 -2.03 3.89
CA ARG A 75 -30.85 -1.21 4.40
C ARG A 75 -31.07 -0.92 5.89
N ASP A 76 -30.89 -1.94 6.71
CA ASP A 76 -31.04 -1.88 8.17
C ASP A 76 -29.81 -1.29 8.87
N SER A 77 -29.86 -1.21 10.20
CA SER A 77 -28.77 -0.70 11.03
C SER A 77 -27.48 -1.50 10.86
N THR A 78 -27.55 -2.80 10.57
CA THR A 78 -26.39 -3.68 10.38
C THR A 78 -25.66 -3.35 9.10
N ILE A 79 -26.40 -3.21 7.99
CA ILE A 79 -25.81 -2.83 6.69
C ILE A 79 -25.25 -1.41 6.73
N VAL A 80 -25.94 -0.50 7.42
CA VAL A 80 -25.44 0.87 7.63
C VAL A 80 -24.15 0.85 8.46
N LEU A 81 -24.10 0.07 9.55
CA LEU A 81 -22.90 -0.07 10.39
C LEU A 81 -21.71 -0.60 9.55
N LEU A 82 -21.90 -1.73 8.86
CA LEU A 82 -20.86 -2.34 8.04
C LEU A 82 -20.43 -1.42 6.90
N GLY A 83 -21.36 -0.70 6.30
CA GLY A 83 -21.07 0.32 5.28
C GLY A 83 -20.22 1.48 5.84
N THR A 84 -20.55 1.97 7.04
CA THR A 84 -19.78 3.03 7.71
C THR A 84 -18.38 2.55 8.08
N VAL A 85 -18.26 1.35 8.67
CA VAL A 85 -16.97 0.72 8.95
C VAL A 85 -16.14 0.59 7.68
N GLY A 86 -16.75 0.12 6.60
CA GLY A 86 -16.10 -0.01 5.29
C GLY A 86 -15.62 1.31 4.72
N LEU A 87 -16.39 2.38 4.91
CA LEU A 87 -16.02 3.74 4.53
C LEU A 87 -14.80 4.25 5.31
N LEU A 88 -14.83 4.11 6.64
CA LEU A 88 -13.70 4.52 7.49
C LEU A 88 -12.44 3.72 7.14
N PHE A 89 -12.60 2.42 6.87
CA PHE A 89 -11.51 1.57 6.44
C PHE A 89 -10.93 1.98 5.08
N LEU A 90 -11.78 2.32 4.12
CA LEU A 90 -11.36 2.83 2.81
C LEU A 90 -10.53 4.12 2.95
N MET A 91 -10.98 5.04 3.79
CA MET A 91 -10.25 6.30 4.05
C MET A 91 -8.93 6.05 4.80
N PHE A 92 -8.93 5.13 5.74
CA PHE A 92 -7.73 4.70 6.44
C PHE A 92 -6.69 4.10 5.47
N MET A 93 -7.13 3.23 4.56
CA MET A 93 -6.25 2.66 3.53
C MET A 93 -5.70 3.74 2.59
N ALA A 94 -6.52 4.70 2.18
CA ALA A 94 -6.05 5.84 1.40
C ALA A 94 -4.97 6.65 2.16
N GLY A 95 -5.12 6.78 3.48
CA GLY A 95 -4.10 7.37 4.36
C GLY A 95 -2.82 6.54 4.42
N LEU A 96 -2.92 5.19 4.53
CA LEU A 96 -1.78 4.28 4.53
C LEU A 96 -0.98 4.30 3.22
N GLU A 97 -1.65 4.50 2.10
CA GLU A 97 -1.03 4.59 0.77
C GLU A 97 -0.36 5.95 0.51
N THR A 98 -0.62 6.93 1.39
CA THR A 98 -0.06 8.27 1.26
C THR A 98 1.34 8.34 1.86
N SER A 99 2.36 8.49 1.00
CA SER A 99 3.74 8.76 1.43
C SER A 99 3.93 10.24 1.73
N LEU A 100 4.28 10.56 2.98
CA LEU A 100 4.58 11.95 3.38
C LEU A 100 5.85 12.49 2.71
N ASP A 101 6.79 11.61 2.37
CA ASP A 101 8.05 12.01 1.73
C ASP A 101 7.85 12.32 0.24
N ASP A 102 7.04 11.51 -0.46
CA ASP A 102 6.64 11.82 -1.84
C ASP A 102 5.80 13.10 -1.91
N LEU A 103 4.98 13.34 -0.88
CA LEU A 103 4.20 14.57 -0.75
C LEU A 103 5.11 15.79 -0.57
N LYS A 104 6.18 15.71 0.23
CA LYS A 104 7.15 16.79 0.40
C LYS A 104 7.90 17.11 -0.88
N TYR A 105 8.31 16.09 -1.64
CA TYR A 105 9.07 16.28 -2.88
C TYR A 105 8.24 16.95 -3.99
N ASN A 106 6.92 16.70 -4.06
CA ASN A 106 6.01 17.27 -5.05
C ASN A 106 5.00 18.25 -4.42
N ALA A 107 5.30 18.83 -3.25
CA ALA A 107 4.36 19.64 -2.48
C ALA A 107 3.81 20.83 -3.27
N ASP A 108 4.64 21.53 -4.03
CA ASP A 108 4.24 22.69 -4.84
C ASP A 108 3.20 22.29 -5.90
N LYS A 109 3.43 21.19 -6.61
CA LYS A 109 2.51 20.68 -7.63
C LYS A 109 1.22 20.16 -7.01
N ALA A 110 1.32 19.46 -5.88
CA ALA A 110 0.18 18.96 -5.12
C ALA A 110 -0.68 20.12 -4.58
N LEU A 111 -0.08 21.20 -4.09
CA LEU A 111 -0.78 22.40 -3.64
C LEU A 111 -1.51 23.07 -4.81
N ILE A 112 -0.83 23.34 -5.92
CA ILE A 112 -1.42 23.99 -7.10
C ILE A 112 -2.59 23.15 -7.61
N PHE A 113 -2.40 21.84 -7.80
CA PHE A 113 -3.47 20.96 -8.27
C PHE A 113 -4.61 20.85 -7.25
N GLY A 114 -4.32 20.71 -5.96
CA GLY A 114 -5.31 20.64 -4.89
C GLY A 114 -6.21 21.86 -4.82
N PHE A 115 -5.62 23.06 -4.86
CA PHE A 115 -6.40 24.29 -4.92
C PHE A 115 -7.16 24.44 -6.23
N ALA A 116 -6.58 24.11 -7.37
CA ALA A 116 -7.26 24.19 -8.66
C ALA A 116 -8.46 23.24 -8.72
N THR A 117 -8.28 21.97 -8.29
CA THR A 117 -9.35 20.94 -8.28
C THR A 117 -10.37 21.13 -7.15
N PHE A 118 -10.14 22.09 -6.26
CA PHE A 118 -11.12 22.60 -5.29
C PHE A 118 -11.85 23.83 -5.83
N LEU A 119 -11.13 24.89 -6.20
CA LEU A 119 -11.72 26.20 -6.56
C LEU A 119 -12.54 26.13 -7.85
N VAL A 120 -12.06 25.40 -8.88
CA VAL A 120 -12.78 25.31 -10.16
C VAL A 120 -14.13 24.59 -10.00
N PRO A 121 -14.23 23.41 -9.36
CA PRO A 121 -15.52 22.79 -9.08
C PRO A 121 -16.41 23.63 -8.16
N MET A 122 -15.84 24.32 -7.17
CA MET A 122 -16.62 25.23 -6.31
C MET A 122 -17.26 26.35 -7.11
N ALA A 123 -16.50 27.02 -8.00
CA ALA A 123 -17.02 28.13 -8.82
C ALA A 123 -18.06 27.66 -9.85
N LEU A 124 -17.71 26.64 -10.64
CA LEU A 124 -18.59 26.11 -11.69
C LEU A 124 -19.84 25.44 -11.09
N GLY A 125 -19.64 24.66 -10.01
CA GLY A 125 -20.73 23.97 -9.32
C GLY A 125 -21.71 24.95 -8.68
N THR A 126 -21.21 25.94 -7.95
CA THR A 126 -22.09 26.98 -7.35
C THR A 126 -22.85 27.72 -8.43
N GLY A 127 -22.16 28.15 -9.51
CA GLY A 127 -22.80 28.83 -10.62
C GLY A 127 -23.90 28.01 -11.30
N ALA A 128 -23.62 26.72 -11.57
CA ALA A 128 -24.59 25.82 -12.18
C ALA A 128 -25.79 25.55 -11.29
N MET A 129 -25.59 25.34 -9.99
CA MET A 129 -26.68 25.06 -9.04
C MET A 129 -27.55 26.32 -8.81
N LEU A 130 -26.94 27.53 -8.77
CA LEU A 130 -27.71 28.76 -8.73
C LEU A 130 -28.55 28.94 -10.00
N ALA A 131 -28.00 28.63 -11.18
CA ALA A 131 -28.71 28.76 -12.47
C ALA A 131 -29.94 27.85 -12.56
N ILE A 132 -29.96 26.69 -11.88
CA ILE A 132 -31.14 25.82 -11.82
C ILE A 132 -32.04 26.07 -10.60
N GLY A 133 -31.79 27.17 -9.87
CA GLY A 133 -32.70 27.73 -8.87
C GLY A 133 -32.49 27.24 -7.43
N TYR A 134 -31.31 26.72 -7.10
CA TYR A 134 -30.95 26.36 -5.70
C TYR A 134 -30.63 27.61 -4.87
N SER A 135 -30.88 27.51 -3.55
CA SER A 135 -30.45 28.56 -2.63
C SER A 135 -28.92 28.68 -2.57
N PRO A 136 -28.35 29.85 -2.24
CA PRO A 136 -26.91 30.04 -2.21
C PRO A 136 -26.17 29.02 -1.31
N LEU A 137 -26.71 28.72 -0.13
CA LEU A 137 -26.10 27.72 0.79
C LEU A 137 -26.16 26.30 0.23
N ALA A 138 -27.30 25.92 -0.39
CA ALA A 138 -27.44 24.62 -1.03
C ALA A 138 -26.51 24.51 -2.25
N ALA A 139 -26.40 25.56 -3.06
CA ALA A 139 -25.51 25.61 -4.23
C ALA A 139 -24.03 25.44 -3.83
N VAL A 140 -23.57 26.15 -2.79
CA VAL A 140 -22.20 26.02 -2.25
C VAL A 140 -21.94 24.63 -1.69
N LEU A 141 -22.90 24.05 -0.98
CA LEU A 141 -22.77 22.70 -0.44
C LEU A 141 -22.67 21.65 -1.54
N VAL A 142 -23.57 21.70 -2.54
CA VAL A 142 -23.50 20.77 -3.68
C VAL A 142 -22.22 20.96 -4.48
N ALA A 143 -21.75 22.20 -4.63
CA ALA A 143 -20.45 22.49 -5.26
C ALA A 143 -19.27 21.85 -4.50
N SER A 144 -19.33 21.81 -3.16
CA SER A 144 -18.30 21.12 -2.38
C SER A 144 -18.29 19.60 -2.63
N CYS A 145 -19.47 19.02 -2.96
CA CYS A 145 -19.54 17.64 -3.42
C CYS A 145 -18.81 17.44 -4.75
N PHE A 146 -18.90 18.38 -5.72
CA PHE A 146 -18.14 18.32 -6.97
C PHE A 146 -16.63 18.50 -6.75
N ALA A 147 -16.23 19.27 -5.75
CA ALA A 147 -14.83 19.48 -5.42
C ALA A 147 -14.19 18.22 -4.80
N SER A 148 -14.88 17.54 -3.88
CA SER A 148 -14.41 16.31 -3.27
C SER A 148 -14.13 15.21 -4.31
N HIS A 149 -13.23 14.28 -4.03
CA HIS A 149 -13.03 13.08 -4.84
C HIS A 149 -12.46 11.92 -4.04
N THR A 150 -12.69 10.73 -4.55
CA THR A 150 -12.27 9.47 -3.94
C THR A 150 -11.31 8.76 -4.86
N LEU A 151 -10.22 8.22 -4.32
CA LEU A 151 -9.16 7.54 -5.08
C LEU A 151 -9.59 6.13 -5.52
N LEU A 152 -10.77 6.00 -6.13
CA LEU A 152 -11.36 4.73 -6.53
C LEU A 152 -10.52 3.99 -7.58
N ALA A 153 -9.80 4.72 -8.44
CA ALA A 153 -8.94 4.15 -9.46
C ALA A 153 -7.53 3.79 -8.97
N LEU A 154 -7.21 4.00 -7.69
CA LEU A 154 -5.89 3.69 -7.14
C LEU A 154 -5.49 2.21 -7.30
N PRO A 155 -6.36 1.22 -7.06
CA PRO A 155 -6.05 -0.19 -7.33
C PRO A 155 -5.73 -0.46 -8.81
N VAL A 156 -6.34 0.30 -9.73
CA VAL A 156 -6.02 0.20 -11.17
C VAL A 156 -4.61 0.74 -11.43
N ALA A 157 -4.27 1.89 -10.85
CA ALA A 157 -2.94 2.49 -10.96
C ALA A 157 -1.85 1.58 -10.36
N SER A 158 -2.15 0.92 -9.23
CA SER A 158 -1.28 -0.09 -8.61
C SER A 158 -1.04 -1.28 -9.53
N LYS A 159 -2.12 -1.87 -10.09
CA LYS A 159 -2.02 -2.98 -11.06
C LYS A 159 -1.24 -2.60 -12.34
N LEU A 160 -1.21 -1.32 -12.71
CA LEU A 160 -0.46 -0.81 -13.86
C LEU A 160 0.99 -0.45 -13.53
N GLY A 161 1.42 -0.54 -12.27
CA GLY A 161 2.78 -0.23 -11.83
C GLY A 161 3.16 1.26 -11.90
N ILE A 162 2.18 2.18 -11.96
CA ILE A 162 2.41 3.62 -12.12
C ILE A 162 2.34 4.41 -10.80
N MET A 163 2.30 3.71 -9.65
CA MET A 163 2.14 4.33 -8.32
C MET A 163 3.19 5.40 -7.97
N ARG A 164 4.41 5.24 -8.47
CA ARG A 164 5.53 6.17 -8.23
C ARG A 164 5.63 7.29 -9.27
N SER A 165 4.75 7.34 -10.26
CA SER A 165 4.77 8.40 -11.27
C SER A 165 4.45 9.76 -10.66
N GLN A 166 5.10 10.81 -11.18
CA GLN A 166 4.92 12.18 -10.70
C GLN A 166 3.45 12.63 -10.80
N VAL A 167 2.73 12.18 -11.83
CA VAL A 167 1.30 12.50 -11.98
C VAL A 167 0.49 11.91 -10.84
N LEU A 168 0.82 10.69 -10.40
CA LEU A 168 0.09 10.02 -9.34
C LEU A 168 0.37 10.68 -7.98
N THR A 169 1.64 10.90 -7.63
CA THR A 169 2.02 11.55 -6.36
C THR A 169 1.46 12.96 -6.25
N THR A 170 1.46 13.73 -7.35
CA THR A 170 0.83 15.06 -7.43
C THR A 170 -0.68 14.97 -7.20
N THR A 171 -1.36 14.00 -7.83
CA THR A 171 -2.82 13.84 -7.71
C THR A 171 -3.19 13.39 -6.30
N LEU A 172 -2.46 12.45 -5.70
CA LEU A 172 -2.67 11.99 -4.33
C LEU A 172 -2.54 13.16 -3.34
N GLY A 173 -1.46 13.93 -3.43
CA GLY A 173 -1.27 15.12 -2.59
C GLY A 173 -2.39 16.15 -2.77
N GLY A 174 -2.80 16.41 -4.00
CA GLY A 174 -3.92 17.31 -4.30
C GLY A 174 -5.25 16.83 -3.70
N THR A 175 -5.48 15.51 -3.71
CA THR A 175 -6.69 14.89 -3.12
C THR A 175 -6.84 15.21 -1.64
N LEU A 176 -5.74 15.16 -0.88
CA LEU A 176 -5.73 15.49 0.53
C LEU A 176 -6.24 16.89 0.80
N ILE A 177 -5.65 17.85 0.10
CA ILE A 177 -5.98 19.27 0.24
C ILE A 177 -7.44 19.51 -0.12
N THR A 178 -7.87 18.95 -1.25
CA THR A 178 -9.23 19.14 -1.76
C THR A 178 -10.28 18.53 -0.83
N ASN A 179 -10.05 17.34 -0.30
CA ASN A 179 -11.02 16.69 0.59
C ASN A 179 -11.14 17.41 1.93
N ILE A 180 -10.03 17.87 2.50
CA ILE A 180 -10.06 18.68 3.73
C ILE A 180 -10.85 19.98 3.48
N LEU A 181 -10.59 20.68 2.37
CA LEU A 181 -11.28 21.93 2.03
C LEU A 181 -12.77 21.69 1.77
N ALA A 182 -13.14 20.62 1.07
CA ALA A 182 -14.54 20.27 0.80
C ALA A 182 -15.32 19.98 2.08
N LEU A 183 -14.72 19.22 3.02
CA LEU A 183 -15.32 18.93 4.32
C LEU A 183 -15.41 20.19 5.20
N LEU A 184 -14.43 21.10 5.08
CA LEU A 184 -14.48 22.40 5.74
C LEU A 184 -15.69 23.22 5.26
N VAL A 185 -15.93 23.25 3.93
CA VAL A 185 -17.11 23.90 3.36
C VAL A 185 -18.39 23.27 3.89
N LEU A 186 -18.47 21.94 3.97
CA LEU A 186 -19.62 21.25 4.56
C LEU A 186 -19.88 21.73 5.98
N ALA A 187 -18.85 21.74 6.85
CA ALA A 187 -18.99 22.17 8.24
C ALA A 187 -19.46 23.63 8.35
N VAL A 188 -18.90 24.51 7.51
CA VAL A 188 -19.29 25.94 7.48
C VAL A 188 -20.72 26.11 7.02
N VAL A 189 -21.14 25.44 5.95
CA VAL A 189 -22.51 25.55 5.41
C VAL A 189 -23.56 25.01 6.36
N VAL A 190 -23.29 23.86 7.02
CA VAL A 190 -24.17 23.31 8.05
C VAL A 190 -24.37 24.30 9.19
N ARG A 191 -23.30 24.90 9.68
CA ARG A 191 -23.35 25.92 10.75
C ARG A 191 -24.01 27.21 10.30
N ALA A 192 -23.79 27.65 9.07
CA ALA A 192 -24.46 28.79 8.49
C ALA A 192 -25.97 28.60 8.43
N HIS A 193 -26.42 27.40 8.05
CA HIS A 193 -27.83 27.04 7.98
C HIS A 193 -28.49 27.01 9.38
N GLN A 194 -27.74 26.59 10.40
CA GLN A 194 -28.19 26.60 11.81
C GLN A 194 -28.14 27.98 12.47
N GLY A 195 -27.69 29.01 11.74
CA GLY A 195 -27.59 30.40 12.25
C GLY A 195 -26.48 30.64 13.26
N SER A 196 -25.49 29.78 13.35
CA SER A 196 -24.45 29.76 14.40
C SER A 196 -23.03 30.11 13.92
N LEU A 197 -22.88 30.85 12.79
CA LEU A 197 -21.58 31.37 12.35
C LEU A 197 -21.15 32.54 13.26
N THR A 198 -20.59 32.23 14.41
CA THR A 198 -20.03 33.20 15.32
C THR A 198 -18.50 33.22 15.24
N LEU A 199 -17.87 34.30 15.65
CA LEU A 199 -16.40 34.37 15.75
C LEU A 199 -15.86 33.23 16.63
N SER A 200 -16.61 32.84 17.67
CA SER A 200 -16.27 31.71 18.55
C SER A 200 -16.20 30.37 17.80
N PHE A 201 -17.03 30.16 16.76
CA PHE A 201 -16.95 28.96 15.92
C PHE A 201 -15.57 28.86 15.22
N TRP A 202 -15.11 29.94 14.59
CA TRP A 202 -13.82 29.96 13.92
C TRP A 202 -12.65 29.82 14.90
N LEU A 203 -12.73 30.50 16.05
CA LEU A 203 -11.74 30.42 17.12
C LEU A 203 -11.68 29.02 17.76
N PHE A 204 -12.74 28.25 17.70
CA PHE A 204 -12.76 26.86 18.15
C PHE A 204 -12.32 25.89 17.05
N MET A 205 -12.90 25.97 15.86
CA MET A 205 -12.71 24.98 14.79
C MET A 205 -11.27 24.93 14.26
N ILE A 206 -10.66 26.10 13.96
CA ILE A 206 -9.30 26.14 13.40
C ILE A 206 -8.25 25.60 14.38
N PRO A 207 -8.21 26.07 15.66
CA PRO A 207 -7.29 25.48 16.63
C PRO A 207 -7.57 24.01 16.92
N SER A 208 -8.84 23.59 17.04
CA SER A 208 -9.21 22.20 17.28
C SER A 208 -8.73 21.28 16.17
N LEU A 209 -8.95 21.65 14.90
CA LEU A 209 -8.46 20.89 13.75
C LEU A 209 -6.92 20.84 13.74
N THR A 210 -6.27 21.97 14.01
CA THR A 210 -4.80 22.04 14.02
C THR A 210 -4.20 21.20 15.15
N ILE A 211 -4.73 21.35 16.37
CA ILE A 211 -4.27 20.59 17.55
C ILE A 211 -4.54 19.11 17.36
N TYR A 212 -5.73 18.74 16.90
CA TYR A 212 -6.11 17.37 16.63
C TYR A 212 -5.19 16.72 15.59
N THR A 213 -4.97 17.36 14.45
CA THR A 213 -4.07 16.88 13.40
C THR A 213 -2.64 16.73 13.90
N PHE A 214 -2.14 17.74 14.64
CA PHE A 214 -0.81 17.68 15.26
C PHE A 214 -0.71 16.51 16.24
N LEU A 215 -1.70 16.35 17.11
CA LEU A 215 -1.72 15.31 18.14
C LEU A 215 -1.72 13.90 17.51
N ILE A 216 -2.48 13.69 16.43
CA ILE A 216 -2.51 12.43 15.72
C ILE A 216 -1.19 12.18 14.98
N LEU A 217 -0.72 13.11 14.16
CA LEU A 217 0.48 12.91 13.35
C LEU A 217 1.77 12.82 14.17
N TRP A 218 1.81 13.43 15.35
CA TRP A 218 2.97 13.41 16.26
C TRP A 218 2.84 12.37 17.38
N GLY A 219 1.68 12.25 17.99
CA GLY A 219 1.45 11.40 19.16
C GLY A 219 1.26 9.93 18.80
N LEU A 220 0.45 9.65 17.77
CA LEU A 220 0.13 8.29 17.36
C LEU A 220 1.38 7.48 16.91
N PRO A 221 2.32 8.03 16.12
CA PRO A 221 3.55 7.30 15.80
C PRO A 221 4.41 6.98 17.02
N ARG A 222 4.38 7.81 18.07
CA ARG A 222 5.10 7.52 19.33
C ARG A 222 4.44 6.39 20.10
N LEU A 223 3.12 6.46 20.24
CA LEU A 223 2.33 5.42 20.90
C LEU A 223 2.49 4.08 20.18
N GLY A 224 2.40 4.10 18.85
CA GLY A 224 2.55 2.90 18.03
C GLY A 224 3.95 2.28 18.15
N ARG A 225 5.02 3.08 18.10
CA ARG A 225 6.38 2.57 18.34
C ARG A 225 6.53 1.92 19.70
N TRP A 226 6.01 2.53 20.75
CA TRP A 226 6.01 1.94 22.08
C TRP A 226 5.25 0.61 22.11
N PHE A 227 4.07 0.54 21.48
CA PHE A 227 3.26 -0.67 21.41
C PHE A 227 3.95 -1.78 20.65
N PHE A 228 4.45 -1.52 19.44
CA PHE A 228 5.15 -2.51 18.62
C PHE A 228 6.45 -3.01 19.25
N GLN A 229 7.20 -2.16 19.96
CA GLN A 229 8.39 -2.59 20.68
C GLN A 229 8.06 -3.55 21.85
N ARG A 230 6.89 -3.40 22.47
CA ARG A 230 6.54 -4.18 23.64
C ARG A 230 5.73 -5.44 23.30
N PHE A 231 4.88 -5.38 22.30
CA PHE A 231 3.90 -6.41 21.94
C PHE A 231 4.04 -6.89 20.48
N GLY A 232 5.02 -6.42 19.74
CA GLY A 232 5.22 -6.70 18.30
C GLY A 232 5.70 -8.13 17.98
N HIS A 233 5.53 -9.08 18.91
CA HIS A 233 5.72 -10.52 18.67
C HIS A 233 4.39 -11.24 18.44
N ASP A 234 3.27 -10.56 18.64
CA ASP A 234 1.91 -11.08 18.45
C ASP A 234 1.24 -10.35 17.28
N GLU A 235 1.20 -11.02 16.13
CA GLU A 235 0.59 -10.53 14.90
C GLU A 235 -0.89 -10.14 15.09
N GLY A 236 -1.61 -10.85 15.96
CA GLY A 236 -3.00 -10.55 16.30
C GLY A 236 -3.12 -9.23 17.07
N ALA A 237 -2.21 -9.00 18.03
CA ALA A 237 -2.14 -7.77 18.79
C ALA A 237 -1.80 -6.56 17.91
N GLU A 238 -0.84 -6.71 16.98
CA GLU A 238 -0.46 -5.66 16.03
C GLU A 238 -1.63 -5.25 15.15
N PHE A 239 -2.31 -6.22 14.54
CA PHE A 239 -3.46 -5.97 13.68
C PHE A 239 -4.61 -5.32 14.46
N THR A 240 -4.91 -5.83 15.66
CA THR A 240 -5.96 -5.28 16.51
C THR A 240 -5.65 -3.86 16.97
N PHE A 241 -4.38 -3.56 17.29
CA PHE A 241 -3.93 -2.21 17.63
C PHE A 241 -4.18 -1.23 16.48
N VAL A 242 -3.86 -1.63 15.24
CA VAL A 242 -4.09 -0.77 14.06
C VAL A 242 -5.58 -0.51 13.86
N LEU A 243 -6.42 -1.55 13.97
CA LEU A 243 -7.87 -1.40 13.88
C LEU A 243 -8.42 -0.52 15.00
N ALA A 244 -8.02 -0.76 16.23
CA ALA A 244 -8.45 0.05 17.37
C ALA A 244 -8.07 1.52 17.17
N THR A 245 -6.85 1.77 16.68
CA THR A 245 -6.37 3.12 16.37
C THR A 245 -7.24 3.82 15.33
N LEU A 246 -7.60 3.13 14.24
CA LEU A 246 -8.52 3.66 13.23
C LEU A 246 -9.80 4.20 13.88
N PHE A 247 -10.46 3.39 14.72
CA PHE A 247 -11.75 3.77 15.31
C PHE A 247 -11.61 4.78 16.44
N VAL A 248 -10.59 4.68 17.27
CA VAL A 248 -10.31 5.67 18.35
C VAL A 248 -10.06 7.05 17.75
N VAL A 249 -9.23 7.12 16.70
CA VAL A 249 -8.95 8.40 16.04
C VAL A 249 -10.18 8.91 15.31
N SER A 250 -10.93 8.06 14.60
CA SER A 250 -12.17 8.47 13.92
C SER A 250 -13.22 9.01 14.90
N TYR A 251 -13.40 8.34 16.04
CA TYR A 251 -14.31 8.80 17.09
C TYR A 251 -13.80 10.08 17.78
N GLY A 252 -12.48 10.18 18.00
CA GLY A 252 -11.84 11.40 18.51
C GLY A 252 -12.08 12.61 17.60
N ALA A 253 -12.15 12.43 16.28
CA ALA A 253 -12.52 13.50 15.35
C ALA A 253 -13.93 14.02 15.61
N GLU A 254 -14.89 13.10 15.81
CA GLU A 254 -16.29 13.46 16.11
C GLU A 254 -16.41 14.27 17.40
N LEU A 255 -15.64 13.93 18.44
CA LEU A 255 -15.63 14.68 19.71
C LEU A 255 -15.18 16.13 19.56
N VAL A 256 -14.32 16.42 18.59
CA VAL A 256 -13.88 17.80 18.27
C VAL A 256 -14.66 18.40 17.10
N GLN A 257 -15.81 17.82 16.76
CA GLN A 257 -16.72 18.27 15.69
C GLN A 257 -16.07 18.23 14.29
N ILE A 258 -15.13 17.30 14.08
CA ILE A 258 -14.51 16.99 12.80
C ILE A 258 -15.15 15.69 12.27
N GLU A 259 -15.33 15.58 10.97
CA GLU A 259 -15.87 14.37 10.36
C GLU A 259 -14.98 13.14 10.65
N PRO A 260 -15.56 12.01 11.10
CA PRO A 260 -14.82 10.77 11.40
C PRO A 260 -13.95 10.27 10.23
N ILE A 261 -14.35 10.58 9.00
CA ILE A 261 -13.64 10.24 7.76
C ILE A 261 -12.24 10.87 7.72
N ILE A 262 -12.12 12.13 8.18
CA ILE A 262 -10.82 12.83 8.29
C ILE A 262 -9.96 12.15 9.34
N GLY A 263 -10.57 11.77 10.48
CA GLY A 263 -9.88 11.01 11.53
C GLY A 263 -9.30 9.69 11.01
N ALA A 264 -10.12 8.90 10.29
CA ALA A 264 -9.70 7.65 9.67
C ALA A 264 -8.49 7.85 8.73
N PHE A 265 -8.58 8.86 7.87
CA PHE A 265 -7.51 9.21 6.94
C PHE A 265 -6.21 9.60 7.68
N LEU A 266 -6.30 10.50 8.69
CA LEU A 266 -5.15 10.92 9.49
C LEU A 266 -4.53 9.76 10.27
N ALA A 267 -5.35 8.83 10.77
CA ALA A 267 -4.88 7.59 11.40
C ALA A 267 -4.03 6.77 10.42
N GLY A 268 -4.49 6.62 9.17
CA GLY A 268 -3.75 5.94 8.11
C GLY A 268 -2.40 6.60 7.82
N VAL A 269 -2.40 7.93 7.63
CA VAL A 269 -1.17 8.71 7.41
C VAL A 269 -0.19 8.60 8.60
N ALA A 270 -0.70 8.59 9.84
CA ALA A 270 0.14 8.45 11.01
C ALA A 270 0.73 7.04 11.16
N ILE A 271 -0.08 6.01 10.91
CA ILE A 271 0.33 4.59 10.97
C ILE A 271 1.30 4.25 9.84
N THR A 272 1.17 4.86 8.66
CA THR A 272 2.09 4.62 7.55
C THR A 272 3.55 4.98 7.88
N GLN A 273 3.78 5.83 8.90
CA GLN A 273 5.13 6.14 9.40
C GLN A 273 5.75 5.00 10.25
N LEU A 274 4.93 4.05 10.67
CA LEU A 274 5.33 2.95 11.57
C LEU A 274 5.49 1.63 10.82
N ILE A 275 4.58 1.37 9.88
CA ILE A 275 4.47 0.09 9.20
C ILE A 275 5.08 0.22 7.80
N PRO A 276 6.12 -0.57 7.47
CA PRO A 276 6.64 -0.63 6.12
C PRO A 276 5.55 -1.04 5.11
N GLN A 277 5.55 -0.42 3.93
CA GLN A 277 4.53 -0.66 2.88
C GLN A 277 4.46 -2.13 2.43
N LEU A 278 5.56 -2.85 2.56
CA LEU A 278 5.72 -4.24 2.12
C LEU A 278 5.72 -5.23 3.28
N SER A 279 5.26 -4.82 4.47
CA SER A 279 5.19 -5.70 5.63
C SER A 279 4.00 -6.67 5.55
N PRO A 280 4.07 -7.85 6.18
CA PRO A 280 2.95 -8.77 6.32
C PRO A 280 1.72 -8.10 6.95
N LEU A 281 1.92 -7.26 7.94
CA LEU A 281 0.83 -6.52 8.60
C LEU A 281 0.12 -5.59 7.61
N MET A 282 0.85 -4.83 6.79
CA MET A 282 0.28 -3.97 5.75
C MET A 282 -0.53 -4.79 4.74
N ASN A 283 0.01 -5.91 4.28
CA ASN A 283 -0.69 -6.81 3.34
C ASN A 283 -2.00 -7.34 3.94
N ARG A 284 -2.01 -7.73 5.23
CA ARG A 284 -3.23 -8.20 5.92
C ARG A 284 -4.29 -7.10 6.02
N ILE A 285 -3.87 -5.88 6.39
CA ILE A 285 -4.76 -4.73 6.45
C ILE A 285 -5.38 -4.47 5.08
N GLN A 286 -4.56 -4.43 4.03
CA GLN A 286 -5.03 -4.20 2.67
C GLN A 286 -5.93 -5.34 2.17
N PHE A 287 -5.58 -6.60 2.47
CA PHE A 287 -6.39 -7.76 2.09
C PHE A 287 -7.77 -7.71 2.73
N ILE A 288 -7.87 -7.54 4.05
CA ILE A 288 -9.14 -7.49 4.77
C ILE A 288 -9.95 -6.25 4.34
N GLY A 289 -9.29 -5.11 4.18
CA GLY A 289 -9.91 -3.89 3.69
C GLY A 289 -10.56 -4.07 2.33
N ASN A 290 -9.79 -4.53 1.35
CA ASN A 290 -10.25 -4.66 -0.04
C ASN A 290 -11.23 -5.83 -0.24
N THR A 291 -11.09 -6.91 0.54
CA THR A 291 -11.89 -8.13 0.34
C THR A 291 -13.19 -8.10 1.15
N LEU A 292 -13.19 -7.45 2.31
CA LEU A 292 -14.34 -7.48 3.22
C LEU A 292 -14.96 -6.10 3.43
N PHE A 293 -14.24 -5.15 4.00
CA PHE A 293 -14.83 -3.89 4.46
C PHE A 293 -15.25 -2.95 3.33
N VAL A 294 -14.39 -2.74 2.35
CA VAL A 294 -14.69 -1.86 1.20
C VAL A 294 -15.87 -2.38 0.37
N PRO A 295 -16.01 -3.68 0.07
CA PRO A 295 -17.21 -4.21 -0.59
C PRO A 295 -18.50 -3.98 0.17
N PHE A 296 -18.53 -4.09 1.51
CA PHE A 296 -19.72 -3.73 2.30
C PHE A 296 -20.14 -2.28 2.07
N PHE A 297 -19.16 -1.36 2.09
CA PHE A 297 -19.43 0.04 1.82
C PHE A 297 -20.02 0.25 0.41
N LEU A 298 -19.42 -0.37 -0.61
CA LEU A 298 -19.85 -0.19 -1.99
C LEU A 298 -21.27 -0.73 -2.24
N ILE A 299 -21.60 -1.90 -1.67
CA ILE A 299 -22.96 -2.46 -1.71
C ILE A 299 -23.94 -1.54 -0.97
N SER A 300 -23.58 -1.07 0.23
CA SER A 300 -24.43 -0.16 1.02
C SER A 300 -24.70 1.17 0.30
N VAL A 301 -23.69 1.72 -0.41
CA VAL A 301 -23.86 2.90 -1.29
C VAL A 301 -24.80 2.58 -2.45
N GLY A 302 -24.64 1.43 -3.11
CA GLY A 302 -25.53 1.00 -4.18
C GLY A 302 -26.99 0.92 -3.73
N MET A 303 -27.25 0.43 -2.52
CA MET A 303 -28.61 0.32 -1.97
C MET A 303 -29.32 1.67 -1.74
N LEU A 304 -28.59 2.79 -1.73
CA LEU A 304 -29.18 4.14 -1.63
C LEU A 304 -29.73 4.65 -2.97
N VAL A 305 -29.29 4.07 -4.07
CA VAL A 305 -29.74 4.49 -5.40
C VAL A 305 -31.19 4.10 -5.62
N ASN A 306 -32.01 5.06 -6.04
CA ASN A 306 -33.39 4.80 -6.48
C ASN A 306 -33.52 5.05 -7.99
N PRO A 307 -33.39 3.99 -8.82
CA PRO A 307 -33.47 4.14 -10.27
C PRO A 307 -34.87 4.54 -10.76
N GLY A 308 -35.92 4.26 -9.99
CA GLY A 308 -37.31 4.63 -10.34
C GLY A 308 -37.52 6.14 -10.41
N ILE A 309 -36.91 6.91 -9.51
CA ILE A 309 -37.08 8.37 -9.50
C ILE A 309 -36.35 9.03 -10.69
N LEU A 310 -35.26 8.45 -11.16
CA LEU A 310 -34.58 8.94 -12.37
C LEU A 310 -35.46 8.88 -13.61
N ILE A 311 -36.41 7.96 -13.66
CA ILE A 311 -37.28 7.73 -14.83
C ILE A 311 -38.62 8.46 -14.68
N GLN A 312 -39.15 8.66 -13.47
CA GLN A 312 -40.48 9.16 -13.21
C GLN A 312 -40.63 10.69 -13.32
N GLU A 313 -39.54 11.45 -13.04
CA GLU A 313 -39.60 12.90 -13.06
C GLU A 313 -38.60 13.52 -14.08
N PRO A 314 -39.06 14.19 -15.15
CA PRO A 314 -38.19 14.84 -16.13
C PRO A 314 -37.21 15.84 -15.51
N ARG A 315 -37.63 16.55 -14.45
CA ARG A 315 -36.76 17.49 -13.71
C ARG A 315 -35.59 16.77 -13.03
N SER A 316 -35.81 15.54 -12.55
CA SER A 316 -34.76 14.69 -11.97
C SER A 316 -33.65 14.37 -12.98
N LEU A 317 -34.03 14.07 -14.23
CA LEU A 317 -33.07 13.83 -15.32
C LEU A 317 -32.25 15.08 -15.65
N VAL A 318 -32.89 16.25 -15.67
CA VAL A 318 -32.19 17.52 -15.93
C VAL A 318 -31.19 17.83 -14.81
N VAL A 319 -31.61 17.73 -13.55
CA VAL A 319 -30.74 17.98 -12.39
C VAL A 319 -29.58 16.98 -12.39
N SER A 320 -29.85 15.68 -12.56
CA SER A 320 -28.82 14.64 -12.63
C SER A 320 -27.86 14.86 -13.79
N GLY A 321 -28.38 15.21 -14.98
CA GLY A 321 -27.58 15.49 -16.16
C GLY A 321 -26.64 16.69 -15.96
N VAL A 322 -27.17 17.78 -15.39
CA VAL A 322 -26.37 18.98 -15.06
C VAL A 322 -25.27 18.62 -14.04
N MET A 323 -25.65 17.91 -12.96
CA MET A 323 -24.67 17.52 -11.93
C MET A 323 -23.56 16.63 -12.49
N VAL A 324 -23.89 15.65 -13.33
CA VAL A 324 -22.90 14.78 -13.99
C VAL A 324 -22.00 15.60 -14.92
N ALA A 325 -22.59 16.44 -15.78
CA ALA A 325 -21.81 17.25 -16.73
C ALA A 325 -20.87 18.22 -16.01
N VAL A 326 -21.38 18.92 -14.99
CA VAL A 326 -20.59 19.86 -14.19
C VAL A 326 -19.47 19.13 -13.46
N ALA A 327 -19.73 17.98 -12.84
CA ALA A 327 -18.71 17.20 -12.14
C ALA A 327 -17.57 16.77 -13.07
N ILE A 328 -17.88 16.31 -14.28
CA ILE A 328 -16.88 15.89 -15.28
C ILE A 328 -16.08 17.10 -15.77
N ILE A 329 -16.76 18.17 -16.21
CA ILE A 329 -16.11 19.36 -16.76
C ILE A 329 -15.26 20.06 -15.69
N ALA A 330 -15.82 20.22 -14.48
CA ALA A 330 -15.15 20.90 -13.37
C ALA A 330 -13.91 20.15 -12.87
N LYS A 331 -13.82 18.83 -13.07
CA LYS A 331 -12.62 18.03 -12.77
C LYS A 331 -11.64 17.95 -13.94
N TYR A 332 -12.14 17.99 -15.18
CA TYR A 332 -11.27 18.00 -16.35
C TYR A 332 -10.47 19.29 -16.49
N ILE A 333 -11.09 20.45 -16.26
CA ILE A 333 -10.44 21.76 -16.40
C ILE A 333 -9.20 21.88 -15.50
N PRO A 334 -9.25 21.63 -14.18
CA PRO A 334 -8.06 21.70 -13.33
C PRO A 334 -7.01 20.64 -13.66
N ALA A 335 -7.42 19.44 -14.05
CA ALA A 335 -6.48 18.41 -14.48
C ALA A 335 -5.73 18.84 -15.76
N TRP A 336 -6.45 19.40 -16.74
CA TRP A 336 -5.85 19.93 -17.96
C TRP A 336 -4.98 21.15 -17.70
N GLY A 337 -5.47 22.14 -16.94
CA GLY A 337 -4.75 23.36 -16.64
C GLY A 337 -3.48 23.13 -15.84
N SER A 338 -3.58 22.41 -14.72
CA SER A 338 -2.42 22.06 -13.90
C SER A 338 -1.45 21.14 -14.63
N GLY A 339 -1.96 20.15 -15.38
CA GLY A 339 -1.12 19.25 -16.16
C GLY A 339 -0.32 19.99 -17.24
N LYS A 340 -0.91 20.98 -17.92
CA LYS A 340 -0.19 21.84 -18.86
C LYS A 340 0.86 22.70 -18.16
N LEU A 341 0.53 23.26 -17.00
CA LEU A 341 1.46 24.05 -16.19
C LEU A 341 2.67 23.23 -15.74
N PHE A 342 2.46 21.95 -15.44
CA PHE A 342 3.52 21.03 -15.00
C PHE A 342 4.30 20.39 -16.15
N GLY A 343 3.93 20.66 -17.41
CA GLY A 343 4.55 20.06 -18.60
C GLY A 343 4.15 18.59 -18.83
N PHE A 344 3.01 18.16 -18.30
CA PHE A 344 2.53 16.79 -18.46
C PHE A 344 2.00 16.52 -19.87
N ASN A 345 2.26 15.32 -20.39
CA ASN A 345 1.67 14.87 -21.66
C ASN A 345 0.16 14.67 -21.50
N PHE A 346 -0.57 14.55 -22.61
CA PHE A 346 -2.01 14.29 -22.60
C PHE A 346 -2.40 13.03 -21.82
N ASP A 347 -1.61 11.94 -21.93
CA ASP A 347 -1.88 10.69 -21.20
C ASP A 347 -1.76 10.89 -19.67
N ASN A 348 -0.76 11.65 -19.21
CA ASN A 348 -0.62 12.04 -17.80
C ASN A 348 -1.81 12.88 -17.31
N ILE A 349 -2.26 13.84 -18.13
CA ILE A 349 -3.42 14.69 -17.83
C ILE A 349 -4.69 13.84 -17.69
N MET A 350 -4.88 12.88 -18.59
CA MET A 350 -6.04 11.97 -18.52
C MET A 350 -5.99 11.05 -17.32
N VAL A 351 -4.81 10.58 -16.90
CA VAL A 351 -4.66 9.82 -15.65
C VAL A 351 -4.96 10.70 -14.43
N MET A 352 -4.45 11.94 -14.39
CA MET A 352 -4.76 12.92 -13.34
C MET A 352 -6.28 13.18 -13.25
N PHE A 353 -6.94 13.37 -14.38
CA PHE A 353 -8.39 13.50 -14.46
C PHE A 353 -9.09 12.24 -13.97
N GLY A 354 -8.69 11.05 -14.47
CA GLY A 354 -9.28 9.77 -14.10
C GLY A 354 -9.19 9.49 -12.59
N LEU A 355 -8.07 9.82 -11.95
CA LEU A 355 -7.89 9.70 -10.51
C LEU A 355 -8.70 10.71 -9.68
N SER A 356 -9.02 11.88 -10.25
CA SER A 356 -9.69 12.96 -9.52
C SER A 356 -11.18 13.08 -9.82
N VAL A 357 -11.73 12.36 -10.80
CA VAL A 357 -13.14 12.51 -11.20
C VAL A 357 -14.10 11.71 -10.34
N ALA A 358 -13.68 10.59 -9.74
CA ALA A 358 -14.57 9.75 -8.95
C ALA A 358 -15.03 10.45 -7.68
N GLN A 359 -16.31 10.42 -7.46
CA GLN A 359 -16.94 10.92 -6.24
C GLN A 359 -17.69 9.77 -5.59
N ALA A 360 -17.54 9.60 -4.27
CA ALA A 360 -18.19 8.52 -3.56
C ALA A 360 -18.57 8.91 -2.13
N ALA A 361 -17.76 8.50 -1.18
CA ALA A 361 -18.09 8.47 0.23
C ALA A 361 -18.30 9.84 0.87
N SER A 362 -17.36 10.74 0.71
CA SER A 362 -17.43 12.10 1.28
C SER A 362 -18.59 12.90 0.66
N THR A 363 -18.80 12.74 -0.66
CA THR A 363 -19.92 13.34 -1.38
C THR A 363 -21.27 12.82 -0.86
N LEU A 364 -21.37 11.49 -0.66
CA LEU A 364 -22.58 10.88 -0.12
C LEU A 364 -22.85 11.30 1.32
N ALA A 365 -21.82 11.37 2.16
CA ALA A 365 -21.93 11.87 3.52
C ALA A 365 -22.42 13.33 3.53
N ALA A 366 -21.80 14.20 2.71
CA ALA A 366 -22.16 15.61 2.62
C ALA A 366 -23.63 15.80 2.18
N ILE A 367 -24.07 15.09 1.14
CA ILE A 367 -25.44 15.23 0.65
C ILE A 367 -26.48 14.63 1.61
N THR A 368 -26.12 13.55 2.33
CA THR A 368 -27.00 12.97 3.35
C THR A 368 -27.21 13.91 4.53
N VAL A 369 -26.12 14.56 5.00
CA VAL A 369 -26.22 15.59 6.03
C VAL A 369 -27.08 16.75 5.56
N ALA A 370 -26.86 17.25 4.32
CA ALA A 370 -27.64 18.32 3.74
C ALA A 370 -29.13 17.99 3.62
N TYR A 371 -29.45 16.76 3.25
CA TYR A 371 -30.82 16.27 3.20
C TYR A 371 -31.47 16.21 4.58
N ASN A 372 -30.77 15.68 5.58
CA ASN A 372 -31.25 15.57 6.95
C ASN A 372 -31.58 16.94 7.58
N ILE A 373 -30.77 17.96 7.29
CA ILE A 373 -31.03 19.34 7.75
C ILE A 373 -32.01 20.11 6.83
N LYS A 374 -32.61 19.42 5.83
CA LYS A 374 -33.58 20.00 4.86
C LYS A 374 -33.03 21.16 4.02
N LEU A 375 -31.72 21.18 3.80
CA LEU A 375 -31.05 22.16 2.95
C LEU A 375 -31.20 21.81 1.46
N VAL A 376 -31.28 20.54 1.13
CA VAL A 376 -31.49 20.00 -0.22
C VAL A 376 -32.68 19.04 -0.24
N ASP A 377 -33.25 18.85 -1.43
CA ASP A 377 -34.39 17.98 -1.67
C ASP A 377 -33.97 16.56 -2.14
N GLN A 378 -34.94 15.67 -2.28
CA GLN A 378 -34.72 14.29 -2.76
C GLN A 378 -34.18 14.27 -4.20
N LEU A 379 -34.56 15.22 -5.05
CA LEU A 379 -34.07 15.32 -6.42
C LEU A 379 -32.55 15.54 -6.45
N THR A 380 -32.05 16.38 -5.55
CA THR A 380 -30.60 16.64 -5.39
C THR A 380 -29.85 15.40 -4.94
N VAL A 381 -30.44 14.65 -3.98
CA VAL A 381 -29.84 13.36 -3.52
C VAL A 381 -29.75 12.37 -4.67
N ASN A 382 -30.81 12.21 -5.45
CA ASN A 382 -30.83 11.29 -6.60
C ASN A 382 -29.84 11.74 -7.70
N GLY A 383 -29.77 13.06 -7.99
CA GLY A 383 -28.79 13.62 -8.92
C GLY A 383 -27.35 13.38 -8.47
N THR A 384 -27.08 13.53 -7.17
CA THR A 384 -25.77 13.22 -6.60
C THR A 384 -25.43 11.74 -6.73
N ILE A 385 -26.38 10.84 -6.49
CA ILE A 385 -26.17 9.40 -6.62
C ILE A 385 -25.91 9.02 -8.09
N ALA A 386 -26.69 9.58 -9.03
CA ALA A 386 -26.45 9.39 -10.45
C ALA A 386 -25.05 9.88 -10.87
N MET A 387 -24.61 11.03 -10.36
CA MET A 387 -23.28 11.57 -10.57
C MET A 387 -22.20 10.64 -10.00
N ILE A 388 -22.37 10.13 -8.77
CA ILE A 388 -21.47 9.16 -8.16
C ILE A 388 -21.33 7.93 -9.07
N LEU A 389 -22.44 7.36 -9.52
CA LEU A 389 -22.45 6.16 -10.36
C LEU A 389 -21.63 6.40 -11.66
N VAL A 390 -21.93 7.48 -12.37
CA VAL A 390 -21.23 7.80 -13.63
C VAL A 390 -19.73 8.06 -13.40
N THR A 391 -19.38 8.82 -12.38
CA THR A 391 -17.98 9.18 -12.10
C THR A 391 -17.18 7.99 -11.57
N CYS A 392 -17.81 7.09 -10.79
CA CYS A 392 -17.19 5.84 -10.34
C CYS A 392 -16.92 4.85 -11.48
N ILE A 393 -17.72 4.87 -12.55
CA ILE A 393 -17.45 4.09 -13.76
C ILE A 393 -16.36 4.76 -14.61
N ALA A 394 -16.47 6.08 -14.80
CA ALA A 394 -15.54 6.82 -15.64
C ALA A 394 -14.09 6.79 -15.10
N SER A 395 -13.90 6.92 -13.79
CA SER A 395 -12.60 7.04 -13.15
C SER A 395 -11.67 5.83 -13.43
N PRO A 396 -12.03 4.60 -13.07
CA PRO A 396 -11.17 3.44 -13.34
C PRO A 396 -11.01 3.16 -14.84
N TRP A 397 -12.07 3.44 -15.64
CA TRP A 397 -12.01 3.26 -17.09
C TRP A 397 -11.00 4.23 -17.73
N VAL A 398 -11.10 5.52 -17.43
CA VAL A 398 -10.14 6.53 -17.91
C VAL A 398 -8.74 6.20 -17.45
N THR A 399 -8.54 5.94 -16.16
CA THR A 399 -7.22 5.61 -15.59
C THR A 399 -6.62 4.36 -16.25
N SER A 400 -7.41 3.32 -16.52
CA SER A 400 -6.95 2.11 -17.19
C SER A 400 -6.54 2.36 -18.65
N GLN A 401 -7.32 3.16 -19.40
CA GLN A 401 -7.05 3.39 -20.83
C GLN A 401 -5.77 4.20 -21.06
N TRP A 402 -5.57 5.26 -20.28
CA TRP A 402 -4.41 6.14 -20.44
C TRP A 402 -3.23 5.74 -19.55
N GLY A 403 -3.47 5.14 -18.40
CA GLY A 403 -2.42 4.62 -17.53
C GLY A 403 -1.56 3.52 -18.17
N LYS A 404 -2.14 2.68 -19.04
CA LYS A 404 -1.41 1.69 -19.84
C LYS A 404 -0.39 2.31 -20.81
N LYS A 405 -0.58 3.57 -21.19
CA LYS A 405 0.32 4.30 -22.11
C LYS A 405 1.44 5.00 -21.37
N LEU A 406 1.28 5.21 -20.06
CA LEU A 406 2.35 5.71 -19.23
C LEU A 406 3.38 4.59 -19.11
N LYS A 407 4.56 4.82 -19.66
CA LYS A 407 5.69 3.94 -19.35
C LYS A 407 5.91 4.03 -17.84
N PRO A 408 6.09 2.90 -17.13
CA PRO A 408 6.63 2.97 -15.79
C PRO A 408 7.84 3.90 -15.85
N GLU A 409 7.93 4.90 -14.99
CA GLU A 409 9.16 5.67 -14.86
C GLU A 409 10.25 4.73 -14.35
N VAL A 410 10.89 4.08 -15.30
CA VAL A 410 12.19 3.47 -15.08
C VAL A 410 13.10 4.67 -14.85
N SER A 411 13.54 4.83 -13.61
CA SER A 411 14.60 5.77 -13.27
C SER A 411 15.73 5.53 -14.27
N THR A 412 15.87 6.46 -15.22
CA THR A 412 16.89 6.43 -16.26
C THR A 412 18.26 6.66 -15.63
N GLN A 413 18.83 5.58 -15.12
CA GLN A 413 20.27 5.38 -15.10
C GLN A 413 20.51 3.95 -15.58
N SER A 414 20.55 3.81 -16.90
CA SER A 414 20.91 2.58 -17.58
C SER A 414 22.38 2.29 -17.31
N HIS A 415 22.62 1.36 -16.40
CA HIS A 415 23.85 0.56 -16.43
C HIS A 415 23.52 -0.73 -17.19
N PRO A 416 24.45 -1.31 -17.96
CA PRO A 416 24.25 -2.59 -18.64
C PRO A 416 24.36 -3.75 -17.63
N GLY A 417 23.31 -3.92 -16.84
CA GLY A 417 23.06 -4.94 -15.83
C GLY A 417 21.78 -4.52 -15.15
N GLY A 418 20.72 -5.33 -15.25
CA GLY A 418 19.37 -5.03 -14.74
C GLY A 418 19.37 -4.43 -13.34
N HIS A 419 18.32 -3.70 -12.98
CA HIS A 419 18.20 -3.12 -11.64
C HIS A 419 18.32 -4.21 -10.57
N LEU A 420 19.08 -3.91 -9.48
CA LEU A 420 19.10 -4.75 -8.29
C LEU A 420 17.66 -5.00 -7.84
N GLY A 421 17.16 -6.24 -8.00
CA GLY A 421 15.80 -6.59 -7.65
C GLY A 421 14.88 -7.00 -8.81
N ASP A 422 15.26 -6.84 -10.07
CA ASP A 422 14.43 -7.25 -11.22
C ASP A 422 14.12 -8.77 -11.19
N ARG A 423 15.13 -9.59 -10.86
CA ARG A 423 15.01 -11.03 -10.67
C ARG A 423 15.86 -11.47 -9.49
N VAL A 424 15.22 -11.72 -8.37
CA VAL A 424 15.89 -12.05 -7.12
C VAL A 424 15.85 -13.55 -6.88
N LEU A 425 17.01 -14.20 -6.95
CA LEU A 425 17.18 -15.62 -6.68
C LEU A 425 17.41 -15.86 -5.19
N VAL A 426 16.61 -16.74 -4.59
CA VAL A 426 16.70 -17.08 -3.18
C VAL A 426 16.83 -18.59 -3.00
N PRO A 427 18.03 -19.09 -2.71
CA PRO A 427 18.20 -20.49 -2.33
C PRO A 427 17.52 -20.77 -0.99
N VAL A 428 16.47 -21.60 -1.00
CA VAL A 428 15.72 -22.04 0.18
C VAL A 428 16.14 -23.45 0.58
N ALA A 429 16.57 -23.63 1.81
CA ALA A 429 17.06 -24.92 2.30
C ALA A 429 16.66 -25.23 3.76
N ASN A 430 16.40 -24.21 4.57
CA ASN A 430 16.11 -24.35 5.99
C ASN A 430 14.84 -23.58 6.37
N PRO A 431 13.76 -24.25 6.77
CA PRO A 431 12.50 -23.62 7.14
C PRO A 431 12.62 -22.53 8.22
N SER A 432 13.56 -22.69 9.17
CA SER A 432 13.70 -21.76 10.30
C SER A 432 14.30 -20.39 9.92
N THR A 433 14.95 -20.27 8.76
CA THR A 433 15.56 -19.03 8.28
C THR A 433 14.92 -18.52 6.98
N GLU A 434 14.03 -19.32 6.43
CA GLU A 434 13.41 -19.08 5.12
C GLU A 434 12.56 -17.81 5.11
N ASP A 435 11.78 -17.59 6.14
CA ASP A 435 10.83 -16.49 6.23
C ASP A 435 11.52 -15.12 6.14
N ASN A 436 12.49 -14.84 7.00
CA ASN A 436 13.23 -13.57 6.99
C ASN A 436 14.04 -13.36 5.70
N LEU A 437 14.57 -14.46 5.12
CA LEU A 437 15.29 -14.42 3.85
C LEU A 437 14.37 -14.04 2.69
N LEU A 438 13.20 -14.65 2.65
CA LEU A 438 12.17 -14.36 1.65
C LEU A 438 11.62 -12.93 1.82
N GLN A 439 11.39 -12.47 3.05
CA GLN A 439 10.93 -11.11 3.30
C GLN A 439 11.90 -10.06 2.75
N LEU A 440 13.20 -10.19 2.99
CA LEU A 440 14.20 -9.31 2.39
C LEU A 440 14.17 -9.36 0.85
N ALA A 441 14.13 -10.57 0.30
CA ALA A 441 14.14 -10.75 -1.15
C ALA A 441 12.86 -10.21 -1.81
N ILE A 442 11.70 -10.41 -1.18
CA ILE A 442 10.42 -9.83 -1.60
C ILE A 442 10.49 -8.30 -1.57
N LEU A 443 11.05 -7.71 -0.50
CA LEU A 443 11.20 -6.28 -0.38
C LEU A 443 12.05 -5.71 -1.54
N LEU A 444 13.18 -6.35 -1.84
CA LEU A 444 14.06 -5.94 -2.94
C LEU A 444 13.42 -6.17 -4.31
N ALA A 445 12.72 -7.29 -4.53
CA ALA A 445 12.03 -7.56 -5.78
C ALA A 445 10.88 -6.56 -6.01
N LYS A 446 10.08 -6.27 -4.99
CA LYS A 446 8.98 -5.30 -5.09
C LYS A 446 9.45 -3.88 -5.35
N SER A 447 10.56 -3.46 -4.74
CA SER A 447 11.12 -2.12 -4.98
C SER A 447 11.51 -1.90 -6.45
N ALA A 448 11.84 -2.97 -7.17
CA ALA A 448 12.17 -2.95 -8.59
C ALA A 448 11.01 -3.41 -9.50
N ASN A 449 9.82 -3.71 -8.93
CA ASN A 449 8.71 -4.36 -9.65
C ASN A 449 9.12 -5.68 -10.33
N GLY A 450 10.04 -6.41 -9.69
CA GLY A 450 10.67 -7.62 -10.20
C GLY A 450 9.98 -8.91 -9.78
N THR A 451 10.67 -10.03 -10.02
CA THR A 451 10.19 -11.38 -9.75
C THR A 451 11.08 -12.09 -8.74
N LEU A 452 10.47 -12.72 -7.74
CA LEU A 452 11.13 -13.60 -6.80
C LEU A 452 11.30 -14.99 -7.41
N LEU A 453 12.50 -15.56 -7.29
CA LEU A 453 12.87 -16.88 -7.79
C LEU A 453 13.35 -17.76 -6.62
N PRO A 454 12.45 -18.35 -5.83
CA PRO A 454 12.83 -19.34 -4.81
C PRO A 454 13.43 -20.56 -5.50
N LEU A 455 14.60 -21.01 -5.03
CA LEU A 455 15.34 -22.14 -5.61
C LEU A 455 15.64 -23.18 -4.55
N HIS A 456 15.27 -24.44 -4.81
CA HIS A 456 15.77 -25.56 -4.01
C HIS A 456 16.51 -26.57 -4.90
N ILE A 457 17.72 -26.93 -4.50
CA ILE A 457 18.60 -27.83 -5.26
C ILE A 457 18.71 -29.16 -4.54
N LEU A 458 18.35 -30.25 -5.23
CA LEU A 458 18.63 -31.61 -4.83
C LEU A 458 20.00 -32.03 -5.40
N LEU A 459 20.84 -32.62 -4.54
CA LEU A 459 22.18 -33.07 -4.94
C LEU A 459 22.12 -34.45 -5.59
N GLU A 460 22.69 -34.57 -6.79
CA GLU A 460 22.89 -35.84 -7.47
C GLU A 460 24.16 -36.50 -6.91
N LYS A 461 23.99 -37.49 -6.02
CA LYS A 461 25.08 -38.24 -5.38
C LYS A 461 25.28 -39.66 -5.92
N GLY A 462 24.77 -39.95 -7.11
CA GLY A 462 24.84 -41.32 -7.71
C GLY A 462 23.72 -42.24 -7.29
N ASP A 463 23.03 -41.99 -6.20
CA ASP A 463 21.84 -42.73 -5.77
C ASP A 463 20.55 -42.08 -6.25
N PRO A 464 19.47 -42.84 -6.47
CA PRO A 464 18.18 -42.29 -6.83
C PRO A 464 17.68 -41.34 -5.73
N ILE A 465 17.21 -40.16 -6.14
CA ILE A 465 16.68 -39.14 -5.22
C ILE A 465 15.49 -39.71 -4.47
N SER A 466 15.56 -39.71 -3.13
CA SER A 466 14.51 -40.28 -2.29
C SER A 466 13.19 -39.50 -2.44
N PRO A 467 12.03 -40.18 -2.35
CA PRO A 467 10.72 -39.54 -2.36
C PRO A 467 10.57 -38.47 -1.27
N GLU A 468 11.21 -38.70 -0.11
CA GLU A 468 11.21 -37.75 1.02
C GLU A 468 11.94 -36.44 0.67
N ALA A 469 13.08 -36.52 -0.02
CA ALA A 469 13.83 -35.35 -0.45
C ALA A 469 13.02 -34.50 -1.47
N LYS A 470 12.31 -35.16 -2.39
CA LYS A 470 11.39 -34.47 -3.33
C LYS A 470 10.20 -33.85 -2.62
N ALA A 471 9.61 -34.54 -1.65
CA ALA A 471 8.51 -34.01 -0.85
C ALA A 471 8.94 -32.76 -0.05
N LYS A 472 10.13 -32.81 0.56
CA LYS A 472 10.72 -31.65 1.26
C LYS A 472 10.99 -30.48 0.32
N GLN A 473 11.52 -30.74 -0.87
CA GLN A 473 11.72 -29.70 -1.90
C GLN A 473 10.40 -29.03 -2.28
N SER A 474 9.37 -29.83 -2.58
CA SER A 474 8.05 -29.33 -2.93
C SER A 474 7.43 -28.50 -1.79
N GLN A 475 7.60 -28.95 -0.53
CA GLN A 475 7.12 -28.22 0.65
C GLN A 475 7.80 -26.86 0.81
N LEU A 476 9.12 -26.77 0.70
CA LEU A 476 9.87 -25.52 0.82
C LEU A 476 9.47 -24.55 -0.29
N LEU A 477 9.39 -25.01 -1.53
CA LEU A 477 9.02 -24.16 -2.66
C LEU A 477 7.56 -23.70 -2.58
N SER A 478 6.62 -24.54 -2.13
CA SER A 478 5.22 -24.15 -1.93
C SER A 478 5.06 -23.15 -0.78
N THR A 479 5.85 -23.28 0.29
CA THR A 479 5.88 -22.30 1.38
C THR A 479 6.40 -20.96 0.88
N ALA A 480 7.50 -20.95 0.14
CA ALA A 480 8.05 -19.71 -0.44
C ALA A 480 7.07 -19.04 -1.41
N GLU A 481 6.36 -19.83 -2.23
CA GLU A 481 5.34 -19.35 -3.13
C GLU A 481 4.15 -18.73 -2.38
N MET A 482 3.70 -19.39 -1.31
CA MET A 482 2.61 -18.91 -0.46
C MET A 482 2.97 -17.58 0.22
N ILE A 483 4.19 -17.45 0.78
CA ILE A 483 4.69 -16.22 1.39
C ILE A 483 4.76 -15.09 0.36
N ALA A 484 5.27 -15.38 -0.85
CA ALA A 484 5.35 -14.39 -1.92
C ALA A 484 3.98 -13.94 -2.43
N HIS A 485 3.03 -14.86 -2.59
CA HIS A 485 1.65 -14.53 -2.96
C HIS A 485 0.93 -13.72 -1.87
N ALA A 486 1.12 -14.08 -0.60
CA ALA A 486 0.58 -13.30 0.53
C ALA A 486 1.12 -11.86 0.53
N ALA A 487 2.36 -11.68 0.09
CA ALA A 487 2.98 -10.37 -0.10
C ALA A 487 2.63 -9.69 -1.43
N VAL A 488 1.79 -10.28 -2.28
CA VAL A 488 1.45 -9.78 -3.63
C VAL A 488 2.72 -9.56 -4.49
N ALA A 489 3.71 -10.44 -4.37
CA ALA A 489 4.93 -10.42 -5.17
C ALA A 489 4.84 -11.42 -6.33
N ASN A 490 5.41 -11.04 -7.47
CA ASN A 490 5.57 -12.00 -8.57
C ASN A 490 6.56 -13.08 -8.15
N VAL A 491 6.21 -14.35 -8.30
CA VAL A 491 7.04 -15.48 -7.89
C VAL A 491 7.07 -16.56 -8.95
N THR A 492 8.23 -17.16 -9.14
CA THR A 492 8.42 -18.35 -9.99
C THR A 492 9.34 -19.31 -9.25
N PRO A 493 8.80 -20.31 -8.54
CA PRO A 493 9.61 -21.30 -7.85
C PRO A 493 10.38 -22.17 -8.85
N ILE A 494 11.60 -22.54 -8.47
CA ILE A 494 12.53 -23.33 -9.29
C ILE A 494 12.98 -24.54 -8.51
N ASP A 495 12.67 -25.72 -9.02
CA ASP A 495 13.22 -26.98 -8.57
C ASP A 495 14.38 -27.38 -9.49
N ARG A 496 15.46 -27.85 -8.90
CA ARG A 496 16.64 -28.27 -9.67
C ARG A 496 17.35 -29.47 -9.03
N ILE A 497 17.94 -30.27 -9.88
CA ILE A 497 18.89 -31.33 -9.50
C ILE A 497 20.24 -30.92 -10.08
N ASP A 498 21.29 -30.90 -9.25
CA ASP A 498 22.63 -30.54 -9.72
C ASP A 498 23.72 -31.27 -8.90
N GLU A 499 24.96 -31.29 -9.40
CA GLU A 499 26.09 -31.94 -8.75
C GLU A 499 26.50 -31.24 -7.43
N SER A 500 26.33 -29.92 -7.36
CA SER A 500 26.62 -29.12 -6.17
C SER A 500 25.72 -27.88 -6.10
N ILE A 501 25.47 -27.39 -4.88
CA ILE A 501 24.59 -26.24 -4.62
C ILE A 501 25.12 -24.98 -5.31
N ASP A 502 26.42 -24.71 -5.23
CA ASP A 502 27.04 -23.54 -5.82
C ASP A 502 27.00 -23.52 -7.35
N LYS A 503 27.20 -24.70 -8.01
CA LYS A 503 27.05 -24.83 -9.47
C LYS A 503 25.60 -24.63 -9.88
N GLY A 504 24.66 -25.25 -9.16
CA GLY A 504 23.24 -25.13 -9.44
C GLY A 504 22.76 -23.67 -9.34
N ILE A 505 23.17 -22.93 -8.31
CA ILE A 505 22.84 -21.50 -8.17
C ILE A 505 23.42 -20.69 -9.31
N ALA A 506 24.70 -20.86 -9.66
CA ALA A 506 25.35 -20.13 -10.73
C ALA A 506 24.67 -20.37 -12.08
N ARG A 507 24.36 -21.63 -12.42
CA ARG A 507 23.66 -21.99 -13.66
C ARG A 507 22.25 -21.39 -13.73
N VAL A 508 21.48 -21.45 -12.63
CA VAL A 508 20.14 -20.82 -12.61
C VAL A 508 20.25 -19.31 -12.71
N ALA A 509 21.25 -18.69 -12.09
CA ALA A 509 21.47 -17.26 -12.19
C ALA A 509 21.70 -16.81 -13.66
N GLU A 510 22.45 -17.58 -14.42
CA GLU A 510 22.67 -17.32 -15.86
C GLU A 510 21.42 -17.66 -16.70
N GLU A 511 20.84 -18.84 -16.54
CA GLU A 511 19.67 -19.33 -17.31
C GLU A 511 18.46 -18.39 -17.14
N LYS A 512 18.24 -17.89 -15.94
CA LYS A 512 17.11 -17.01 -15.61
C LYS A 512 17.45 -15.53 -15.63
N GLN A 513 18.68 -15.15 -16.03
CA GLN A 513 19.15 -13.77 -16.06
C GLN A 513 18.84 -13.04 -14.73
N VAL A 514 19.30 -13.63 -13.64
CA VAL A 514 19.10 -13.13 -12.29
C VAL A 514 19.85 -11.81 -12.11
N SER A 515 19.24 -10.84 -11.43
CA SER A 515 19.88 -9.54 -11.12
C SER A 515 20.49 -9.51 -9.72
N LEU A 516 20.09 -10.43 -8.84
CA LEU A 516 20.53 -10.47 -7.45
C LEU A 516 20.33 -11.86 -6.85
N VAL A 517 21.32 -12.37 -6.12
CA VAL A 517 21.23 -13.58 -5.31
C VAL A 517 21.18 -13.20 -3.83
N VAL A 518 20.22 -13.74 -3.06
CA VAL A 518 20.11 -13.50 -1.61
C VAL A 518 20.27 -14.82 -0.87
N CYS A 519 21.38 -14.98 -0.14
CA CYS A 519 21.72 -16.20 0.58
C CYS A 519 21.67 -16.01 2.10
N GLY A 520 21.17 -17.00 2.82
CA GLY A 520 21.21 -17.04 4.28
C GLY A 520 22.59 -17.47 4.81
N TRP A 521 23.02 -16.88 5.94
CA TRP A 521 24.26 -17.19 6.64
C TRP A 521 24.01 -17.43 8.14
N LYS A 522 24.66 -18.44 8.69
CA LYS A 522 24.51 -18.81 10.12
C LYS A 522 25.30 -17.91 11.09
N GLY A 523 26.15 -16.99 10.57
CA GLY A 523 26.94 -16.06 11.39
C GLY A 523 28.34 -16.53 11.76
N TYR A 524 28.72 -17.75 11.40
CA TYR A 524 30.05 -18.32 11.61
C TYR A 524 30.39 -19.36 10.54
N SER A 525 31.68 -19.55 10.31
CA SER A 525 32.21 -20.64 9.47
C SER A 525 32.80 -21.74 10.35
N SER A 526 32.59 -23.00 9.96
CA SER A 526 33.23 -24.13 10.63
C SER A 526 34.73 -24.20 10.31
N TYR A 527 35.51 -24.95 11.08
CA TYR A 527 36.95 -25.12 10.85
C TYR A 527 37.25 -25.68 9.44
N GLN A 528 36.41 -26.62 8.96
CA GLN A 528 36.52 -27.16 7.60
C GLN A 528 36.18 -26.10 6.52
N GLU A 529 35.13 -25.31 6.75
CA GLU A 529 34.75 -24.21 5.85
C GLU A 529 35.82 -23.13 5.78
N ASN A 530 36.51 -22.85 6.89
CA ASN A 530 37.61 -21.89 6.91
C ASN A 530 38.87 -22.38 6.15
N LEU A 531 39.13 -23.69 6.10
CA LEU A 531 40.26 -24.27 5.40
C LEU A 531 39.98 -24.54 3.91
N PHE A 532 38.76 -24.98 3.57
CA PHE A 532 38.44 -25.46 2.21
C PHE A 532 37.42 -24.57 1.49
N GLY A 533 36.99 -23.47 2.10
CA GLY A 533 35.91 -22.60 1.62
C GLY A 533 34.51 -23.20 1.81
N GLY A 534 33.58 -22.40 2.28
CA GLY A 534 32.17 -22.78 2.46
C GLY A 534 31.39 -22.76 1.14
N VAL A 535 30.16 -23.23 1.19
CA VAL A 535 29.22 -23.14 0.05
C VAL A 535 29.01 -21.69 -0.37
N ILE A 536 28.92 -20.77 0.61
CA ILE A 536 28.74 -19.32 0.37
C ILE A 536 29.95 -18.75 -0.37
N ASP A 537 31.17 -19.10 0.03
CA ASP A 537 32.40 -18.64 -0.64
C ASP A 537 32.43 -19.05 -2.12
N LYS A 538 32.02 -20.29 -2.42
CA LYS A 538 31.92 -20.79 -3.79
C LYS A 538 30.82 -20.09 -4.59
N ILE A 539 29.68 -19.78 -3.97
CA ILE A 539 28.61 -19.02 -4.61
C ILE A 539 29.11 -17.62 -4.97
N VAL A 540 29.73 -16.91 -4.05
CA VAL A 540 30.27 -15.56 -4.27
C VAL A 540 31.36 -15.56 -5.36
N GLN A 541 32.26 -16.56 -5.38
CA GLN A 541 33.31 -16.67 -6.38
C GLN A 541 32.81 -16.97 -7.79
N ARG A 542 31.71 -17.74 -7.90
CA ARG A 542 31.16 -18.19 -9.20
C ARG A 542 30.06 -17.28 -9.73
N SER A 543 29.51 -16.44 -8.90
CA SER A 543 28.41 -15.57 -9.29
C SER A 543 28.90 -14.42 -10.18
N SER A 544 28.29 -14.29 -11.35
CA SER A 544 28.44 -13.13 -12.24
C SER A 544 27.53 -11.95 -11.86
N VAL A 545 26.64 -12.14 -10.86
CA VAL A 545 25.69 -11.17 -10.38
C VAL A 545 25.91 -10.86 -8.90
N PRO A 546 25.42 -9.70 -8.41
CA PRO A 546 25.51 -9.36 -6.99
C PRO A 546 24.96 -10.44 -6.06
N VAL A 547 25.67 -10.67 -4.94
CA VAL A 547 25.29 -11.65 -3.92
C VAL A 547 25.17 -10.95 -2.57
N LEU A 548 24.00 -11.05 -1.94
CA LEU A 548 23.79 -10.63 -0.56
C LEU A 548 23.86 -11.85 0.35
N VAL A 549 24.81 -11.85 1.27
CA VAL A 549 24.92 -12.84 2.33
C VAL A 549 24.30 -12.27 3.59
N THR A 550 23.24 -12.89 4.08
CA THR A 550 22.36 -12.27 5.07
C THR A 550 22.15 -13.12 6.30
N ARG A 551 22.04 -12.45 7.45
CA ARG A 551 21.70 -13.06 8.73
C ARG A 551 20.67 -12.21 9.45
N PHE A 552 19.51 -12.76 9.75
CA PHE A 552 18.43 -12.08 10.46
C PHE A 552 18.02 -12.90 11.70
N PRO A 553 18.49 -12.52 12.90
CA PRO A 553 18.07 -13.16 14.15
C PRO A 553 16.66 -12.69 14.57
N LEU A 554 16.21 -11.53 14.09
CA LEU A 554 14.89 -10.94 14.32
C LEU A 554 14.21 -10.67 12.99
N PRO A 555 12.87 -10.55 12.97
CA PRO A 555 12.14 -10.13 11.78
C PRO A 555 12.65 -8.80 11.23
N ILE A 556 12.76 -8.68 9.91
CA ILE A 556 13.32 -7.50 9.24
C ILE A 556 12.51 -6.22 9.52
N GLU A 557 11.24 -6.36 9.87
CA GLU A 557 10.31 -5.28 10.16
C GLU A 557 10.66 -4.50 11.42
N HIS A 558 11.39 -5.11 12.36
CA HIS A 558 11.83 -4.45 13.59
C HIS A 558 13.02 -3.51 13.39
N THR A 559 13.48 -3.37 12.14
CA THR A 559 14.62 -2.53 11.80
C THR A 559 14.31 -1.05 12.04
N THR A 560 15.11 -0.41 12.86
CA THR A 560 14.99 1.04 13.15
C THR A 560 16.04 1.87 12.43
N ARG A 561 17.18 1.24 12.07
CA ARG A 561 18.30 1.92 11.43
C ARG A 561 19.04 0.98 10.47
N VAL A 562 19.33 1.47 9.28
CA VAL A 562 20.27 0.86 8.33
C VAL A 562 21.64 1.50 8.56
N PHE A 563 22.62 0.69 8.99
CA PHE A 563 23.92 1.15 9.41
C PHE A 563 24.99 0.62 8.44
N LEU A 564 25.40 1.45 7.46
CA LEU A 564 26.45 1.10 6.50
C LEU A 564 27.81 1.45 7.07
N ALA A 565 28.63 0.42 7.36
CA ALA A 565 29.99 0.58 7.86
C ALA A 565 31.03 0.23 6.79
N PHE A 566 32.03 1.09 6.59
CA PHE A 566 33.05 0.93 5.58
C PHE A 566 34.41 1.53 5.99
N THR A 567 35.46 1.08 5.33
CA THR A 567 36.81 1.61 5.49
C THR A 567 37.12 2.62 4.39
N THR A 568 38.12 3.47 4.59
CA THR A 568 38.57 4.44 3.56
C THR A 568 39.00 3.76 2.25
N GLN A 569 39.56 2.54 2.30
CA GLN A 569 39.98 1.82 1.09
C GLN A 569 38.77 1.39 0.23
N GLN A 570 37.65 1.03 0.87
CA GLN A 570 36.43 0.59 0.18
C GLN A 570 35.72 1.72 -0.58
N THR A 571 35.98 2.99 -0.24
CA THR A 571 35.37 4.13 -0.94
C THR A 571 35.88 4.31 -2.38
N TYR A 572 37.02 3.74 -2.70
CA TYR A 572 37.59 3.78 -4.05
C TYR A 572 37.12 2.62 -4.95
N ALA A 573 36.37 1.67 -4.42
CA ALA A 573 35.88 0.55 -5.21
C ALA A 573 34.58 0.95 -5.96
N ASN A 574 34.48 0.55 -7.24
CA ASN A 574 33.27 0.79 -8.05
C ASN A 574 32.00 0.22 -7.40
N SER A 575 32.13 -0.85 -6.62
CA SER A 575 31.03 -1.49 -5.88
C SER A 575 30.50 -0.64 -4.71
N PHE A 576 31.23 0.38 -4.26
CA PHE A 576 30.81 1.18 -3.11
C PHE A 576 29.57 2.02 -3.38
N GLY A 577 29.44 2.58 -4.59
CA GLY A 577 28.23 3.29 -5.02
C GLY A 577 26.98 2.40 -4.98
N GLN A 578 27.11 1.13 -5.39
CA GLN A 578 26.03 0.14 -5.35
C GLN A 578 25.64 -0.21 -3.90
N SER A 579 26.61 -0.29 -2.99
CA SER A 579 26.33 -0.50 -1.55
C SER A 579 25.57 0.66 -0.93
N ILE A 580 25.86 1.89 -1.31
CA ILE A 580 25.13 3.09 -0.88
C ILE A 580 23.71 3.07 -1.42
N GLN A 581 23.52 2.73 -2.71
CA GLN A 581 22.18 2.61 -3.31
C GLN A 581 21.35 1.54 -2.60
N LEU A 582 21.95 0.37 -2.31
CA LEU A 582 21.31 -0.69 -1.54
C LEU A 582 20.92 -0.21 -0.14
N ALA A 583 21.82 0.46 0.58
CA ALA A 583 21.55 1.01 1.91
C ALA A 583 20.39 2.02 1.89
N LYS A 584 20.37 2.90 0.88
CA LYS A 584 19.31 3.88 0.67
C LYS A 584 17.97 3.22 0.35
N SER A 585 17.96 2.23 -0.55
CA SER A 585 16.75 1.46 -0.89
C SER A 585 16.19 0.75 0.34
N LEU A 586 17.04 0.04 1.10
CA LEU A 586 16.63 -0.62 2.35
C LEU A 586 16.10 0.37 3.40
N SER A 587 16.78 1.51 3.58
CA SER A 587 16.35 2.56 4.50
C SER A 587 14.97 3.12 4.12
N THR A 588 14.74 3.37 2.84
CA THR A 588 13.48 3.89 2.34
C THR A 588 12.35 2.87 2.49
N GLU A 589 12.58 1.63 2.08
CA GLU A 589 11.56 0.58 2.11
C GLU A 589 11.20 0.14 3.55
N LEU A 590 12.21 0.07 4.43
CA LEU A 590 12.03 -0.27 5.85
C LEU A 590 11.62 0.94 6.72
N LYS A 591 11.59 2.16 6.14
CA LYS A 591 11.37 3.41 6.88
C LYS A 591 12.29 3.58 8.08
N ALA A 592 13.50 3.04 7.93
CA ALA A 592 14.56 3.08 8.92
C ALA A 592 15.49 4.27 8.64
N SER A 593 16.12 4.82 9.68
CA SER A 593 17.11 5.88 9.50
C SER A 593 18.37 5.32 8.85
N LEU A 594 18.94 6.04 7.87
CA LEU A 594 20.24 5.68 7.26
C LEU A 594 21.37 6.38 8.03
N GLN A 595 22.35 5.61 8.45
CA GLN A 595 23.58 6.14 9.04
C GLN A 595 24.82 5.51 8.39
N LEU A 596 25.77 6.34 8.06
CA LEU A 596 27.04 5.95 7.44
C LEU A 596 28.17 6.04 8.47
N LEU A 597 28.98 4.98 8.58
CA LEU A 597 30.15 4.94 9.43
C LEU A 597 31.42 4.72 8.61
N GLN A 598 32.25 5.73 8.54
CA GLN A 598 33.60 5.62 7.98
C GLN A 598 34.61 5.34 9.08
N VAL A 599 35.25 4.19 9.03
CA VAL A 599 36.37 3.84 9.94
C VAL A 599 37.69 4.08 9.24
N VAL A 600 38.45 5.04 9.76
CA VAL A 600 39.76 5.43 9.24
C VAL A 600 40.87 4.70 9.99
N SER A 601 41.76 4.06 9.26
CA SER A 601 42.98 3.48 9.86
C SER A 601 43.82 4.57 10.53
N VAL A 602 44.57 4.21 11.60
CA VAL A 602 45.38 5.14 12.38
C VAL A 602 46.44 5.87 11.51
N ARG A 603 46.79 5.32 10.33
CA ARG A 603 47.78 5.87 9.40
C ARG A 603 47.22 6.31 8.04
N GLY A 604 45.88 6.36 7.87
CA GLY A 604 45.26 6.62 6.56
C GLY A 604 44.77 8.06 6.37
N ALA A 605 44.81 8.54 5.11
CA ALA A 605 44.18 9.80 4.71
C ALA A 605 42.64 9.69 4.70
N THR A 606 41.94 10.78 5.01
CA THR A 606 40.48 10.85 4.97
C THR A 606 40.02 11.06 3.53
N ALA A 607 39.36 10.09 2.94
CA ALA A 607 38.69 10.29 1.65
C ALA A 607 37.49 11.26 1.85
N VAL A 608 37.37 12.21 0.94
CA VAL A 608 36.21 13.12 0.90
C VAL A 608 35.15 12.42 0.08
N LEU A 609 33.98 12.13 0.71
CA LEU A 609 32.80 11.62 0.02
C LEU A 609 32.15 12.81 -0.70
N THR A 610 32.59 13.10 -1.92
CA THR A 610 31.96 14.11 -2.78
C THR A 610 30.96 13.43 -3.69
N ASP A 611 29.73 13.94 -3.69
CA ASP A 611 28.67 13.77 -4.71
C ASP A 611 28.22 12.33 -5.00
N MET A 612 27.80 11.58 -3.97
CA MET A 612 27.29 10.21 -4.14
C MET A 612 25.75 10.10 -4.14
N GLY A 613 25.03 11.18 -4.42
CA GLY A 613 23.56 11.17 -4.45
C GLY A 613 22.92 10.82 -3.09
N LEU A 614 23.65 11.08 -1.98
CA LEU A 614 23.11 10.94 -0.63
C LEU A 614 22.16 12.09 -0.33
N PRO A 615 21.10 11.87 0.47
CA PRO A 615 20.29 12.96 1.03
C PRO A 615 21.22 13.91 1.80
N GLU A 616 20.99 15.23 1.67
CA GLU A 616 21.83 16.26 2.32
C GLU A 616 21.92 16.07 3.84
N ASP A 617 20.90 15.46 4.46
CA ASP A 617 20.81 15.19 5.91
C ASP A 617 21.34 13.82 6.34
N THR A 618 22.01 13.04 5.48
CA THR A 618 22.50 11.72 5.88
C THR A 618 23.67 11.83 6.86
N PRO A 619 23.54 11.39 8.13
CA PRO A 619 24.61 11.54 9.12
C PRO A 619 25.78 10.61 8.80
N ILE A 620 26.94 11.21 8.50
CA ILE A 620 28.20 10.49 8.29
C ILE A 620 29.06 10.63 9.53
N GLN A 621 29.23 9.53 10.26
CA GLN A 621 30.11 9.48 11.41
C GLN A 621 31.51 8.97 11.00
N ARG A 622 32.56 9.71 11.35
CA ARG A 622 33.95 9.33 11.10
C ARG A 622 34.62 8.98 12.40
N VAL A 623 35.21 7.78 12.46
CA VAL A 623 35.96 7.31 13.65
C VAL A 623 37.31 6.74 13.26
N ARG A 624 38.30 6.86 14.16
CA ARG A 624 39.62 6.26 13.97
C ARG A 624 39.75 5.01 14.84
N GLY A 625 40.36 3.96 14.29
CA GLY A 625 40.69 2.78 15.08
C GLY A 625 40.47 1.44 14.36
N ASN A 626 40.34 0.38 15.16
CA ASN A 626 40.05 -0.96 14.65
C ASN A 626 38.58 -1.04 14.19
N PHE A 627 38.34 -1.56 12.99
CA PHE A 627 37.02 -1.62 12.34
C PHE A 627 35.99 -2.36 13.20
N VAL A 628 36.27 -3.61 13.60
CA VAL A 628 35.36 -4.43 14.40
C VAL A 628 34.99 -3.73 15.70
N ARG A 629 35.97 -3.20 16.43
CA ARG A 629 35.75 -2.54 17.72
C ARG A 629 34.90 -1.28 17.60
N GLN A 630 35.13 -0.47 16.56
CA GLN A 630 34.39 0.77 16.36
C GLN A 630 32.94 0.51 15.89
N VAL A 631 32.74 -0.45 14.98
CA VAL A 631 31.41 -0.86 14.54
C VAL A 631 30.64 -1.43 15.73
N SER A 632 31.19 -2.42 16.45
CA SER A 632 30.54 -3.06 17.61
C SER A 632 30.12 -2.04 18.69
N ARG A 633 30.91 -0.98 18.90
CA ARG A 633 30.59 0.05 19.92
C ARG A 633 29.36 0.91 19.55
N LEU A 634 29.07 1.07 18.25
CA LEU A 634 28.05 1.98 17.75
C LEU A 634 26.76 1.27 17.33
N LEU A 635 26.79 -0.07 17.25
CA LEU A 635 25.61 -0.88 16.96
C LEU A 635 24.58 -0.77 18.08
N LYS A 636 23.32 -0.74 17.69
CA LYS A 636 22.15 -0.73 18.59
C LYS A 636 21.27 -1.92 18.28
N PRO A 637 20.48 -2.39 19.25
CA PRO A 637 19.43 -3.38 18.97
C PRO A 637 18.52 -2.89 17.83
N ASN A 638 18.08 -3.79 16.98
CA ASN A 638 17.25 -3.51 15.80
C ASN A 638 17.95 -2.72 14.66
N ASP A 639 19.29 -2.67 14.64
CA ASP A 639 20.04 -2.22 13.47
C ASP A 639 20.16 -3.32 12.43
N ILE A 640 20.16 -2.94 11.14
CA ILE A 640 20.73 -3.75 10.07
C ILE A 640 22.14 -3.22 9.80
N LEU A 641 23.15 -4.03 10.05
CA LEU A 641 24.51 -3.73 9.67
C LEU A 641 24.74 -4.15 8.21
N LEU A 642 25.00 -3.18 7.34
CA LEU A 642 25.41 -3.42 5.95
C LEU A 642 26.93 -3.27 5.81
N LEU A 643 27.56 -4.30 5.26
CA LEU A 643 28.98 -4.36 4.98
C LEU A 643 29.25 -4.57 3.50
N ASN A 644 30.27 -3.94 2.95
CA ASN A 644 30.72 -4.21 1.60
C ASN A 644 31.78 -5.33 1.62
N GLY A 645 31.47 -6.44 0.95
CA GLY A 645 32.39 -7.55 0.76
C GLY A 645 33.34 -7.27 -0.41
N THR A 646 34.64 -7.56 -0.24
CA THR A 646 35.63 -7.44 -1.30
C THR A 646 36.09 -8.84 -1.70
N VAL A 647 36.03 -9.13 -3.01
CA VAL A 647 36.64 -10.35 -3.58
C VAL A 647 38.08 -10.05 -3.94
N GLU A 648 38.99 -10.16 -2.97
CA GLU A 648 40.45 -10.06 -3.27
C GLU A 648 40.94 -11.39 -3.83
N HIS A 649 41.43 -11.38 -5.07
CA HIS A 649 41.98 -12.53 -5.81
C HIS A 649 43.39 -12.98 -5.36
N LYS A 650 43.84 -12.64 -4.16
CA LYS A 650 45.18 -13.01 -3.69
C LYS A 650 45.13 -14.00 -2.52
N HIS A 651 45.50 -15.26 -2.81
CA HIS A 651 46.07 -16.27 -1.91
C HIS A 651 45.77 -16.12 -0.41
N GLN A 652 44.51 -16.17 0.01
CA GLN A 652 44.18 -16.30 1.41
C GLN A 652 43.50 -17.63 1.68
N LEU A 653 44.10 -18.42 2.55
CA LEU A 653 43.62 -19.66 3.14
C LEU A 653 42.43 -19.47 4.10
N PHE A 654 41.62 -18.40 3.92
CA PHE A 654 40.52 -18.05 4.82
C PHE A 654 39.23 -17.76 4.04
N SER A 655 38.09 -17.94 4.70
CA SER A 655 36.77 -17.63 4.17
C SER A 655 36.72 -16.22 3.56
N LEU A 656 36.07 -16.08 2.40
CA LEU A 656 35.85 -14.80 1.70
C LEU A 656 35.04 -13.80 2.52
N LEU A 657 34.25 -14.28 3.48
CA LEU A 657 33.52 -13.42 4.42
C LEU A 657 34.45 -12.58 5.29
N GLY A 658 35.70 -13.03 5.50
CA GLY A 658 36.69 -12.34 6.29
C GLY A 658 36.42 -12.39 7.80
N HIS A 659 37.43 -11.96 8.60
CA HIS A 659 37.31 -11.99 10.07
C HIS A 659 36.34 -10.97 10.67
N ALA A 660 36.11 -9.82 9.99
CA ALA A 660 35.35 -8.73 10.56
C ALA A 660 33.84 -9.07 10.72
N PRO A 661 33.14 -9.59 9.68
CA PRO A 661 31.74 -9.98 9.80
C PRO A 661 31.49 -11.05 10.86
N GLU A 662 32.35 -12.10 10.91
CA GLU A 662 32.22 -13.16 11.91
C GLU A 662 32.46 -12.68 13.34
N ALA A 663 33.48 -11.84 13.55
CA ALA A 663 33.77 -11.27 14.85
C ALA A 663 32.62 -10.40 15.36
N ILE A 664 32.01 -9.60 14.48
CA ILE A 664 30.84 -8.79 14.82
C ILE A 664 29.62 -9.69 15.08
N ALA A 665 29.36 -10.70 14.23
CA ALA A 665 28.23 -11.62 14.40
C ALA A 665 28.30 -12.43 15.71
N ARG A 666 29.50 -12.76 16.17
CA ARG A 666 29.73 -13.46 17.46
C ARG A 666 29.54 -12.54 18.67
N SER A 667 29.99 -11.27 18.56
CA SER A 667 29.85 -10.31 19.65
C SER A 667 28.45 -9.71 19.77
N HIS A 668 27.68 -9.73 18.68
CA HIS A 668 26.31 -9.19 18.60
C HIS A 668 25.37 -10.21 17.92
N PRO A 669 24.97 -11.28 18.65
CA PRO A 669 24.11 -12.32 18.10
C PRO A 669 22.71 -11.80 17.71
N GLU A 670 22.26 -10.69 18.29
CA GLU A 670 20.96 -10.06 18.09
C GLU A 670 20.89 -9.16 16.85
N ILE A 671 22.02 -8.81 16.23
CA ILE A 671 22.06 -7.84 15.12
C ILE A 671 21.84 -8.52 13.78
N ALA A 672 20.97 -7.92 12.95
CA ALA A 672 20.78 -8.29 11.56
C ALA A 672 21.99 -7.80 10.72
N MET A 673 22.47 -8.64 9.82
CA MET A 673 23.64 -8.33 9.00
C MET A 673 23.40 -8.66 7.53
N ILE A 674 23.85 -7.77 6.65
CA ILE A 674 23.88 -7.97 5.20
C ILE A 674 25.32 -7.69 4.74
N ILE A 675 25.92 -8.64 4.05
CA ILE A 675 27.23 -8.49 3.43
C ILE A 675 26.99 -8.52 1.92
N ALA A 676 27.24 -7.41 1.26
CA ALA A 676 26.99 -7.25 -0.16
C ALA A 676 28.28 -7.45 -0.98
N TYR A 677 28.24 -8.42 -1.88
CA TYR A 677 29.30 -8.70 -2.85
C TYR A 677 28.80 -8.28 -4.23
N PHE A 678 29.51 -7.38 -4.88
CA PHE A 678 29.25 -6.98 -6.24
C PHE A 678 30.36 -7.51 -7.15
N PRO A 679 30.04 -8.16 -8.28
CA PRO A 679 31.02 -8.58 -9.24
C PRO A 679 31.77 -7.36 -9.78
N GLN A 680 33.09 -7.54 -10.06
CA GLN A 680 33.95 -6.47 -10.57
C GLN A 680 33.74 -6.23 -12.07
#